data_bf8446db035b5a6594f864b81452a1ae
#
_entry.id   bf8446db035b5a6594f864b81452a1ae
#
_cell.length_a   1.000
_cell.length_b   1.000
_cell.length_c   1.000
_cell.angle_alpha   90.00
_cell.angle_beta   90.00
_cell.angle_gamma   90.00
#
_symmetry.space_group_name_H-M   'P 1'
#
loop_
_entity.id
_entity.type
_entity.pdbx_description
1 polymer ?
#
loop_
_entity_poly.entity_id
_entity_poly.type
_entity_poly.pdbx_seq_one_letter_code
_entity_poly.pdbx_strand_id
1 'polypeptide(L)'
;MANELARMRPAAVPPATGSVDQALAHAARLMARQPAAALAQAREILHAVPGHPHALLIEGQALRMLGRLDEACAVLRGLVASQPRAAAAAAELGLTMAAMDRSEEAVAELRRAVLLKPEFSHAWQALAVLLRAKGDNAGAAHADIAGVDASSREPALLRTAVAVREGRLDEAEAQLRARLAALPADPATLRLLGEVRWRQGDIGDAVPLLRAAVARAPAFAAARELLARILSMGPDVGEALDHASRLLADDPENGGHAMLKASLLVRIGDQKGALAIYRSILERDPGRPRVWLNLGHVEKTIGNQAAAIEAYRRAAALDPANGEAWWSLANLKTVKLERADIAAMRAALPHDAVGDDRAEDVAQLHFALGKAYEDLSRDDPSAAESAFAHYARGNALRRSMLDYDPARTDSAVDQNIALFTPEFFEARAGWGCQAADPIFVVGLPRSGSTLVEQILASHSQIEGTMELPDMMLIADRLQARVDEGEFPDLPSLLAALGPDECRRLGEEYLERTRVHRKTDRPRFVDKMPNNWQHVGLIRMILPNATVIDARRHPLGCCFSGWKQYFARGQVFSYDLSEIGHYYAAYVRQMAAFDSALPGAVHRVIYEEMVADTLGQVRALLDAVGVPFEENCLAFWRNRRAVRTASSEQVRQPIYTDALEQWKRFELWLGPLRAALGPLLERYPEPV
;
A
#
# COMPACT_ATOMS: atom_id res chain seq x y z
N MET A 1 -88.37 -36.01 6.64
CA MET A 1 -86.98 -36.32 7.02
C MET A 1 -86.23 -35.02 7.23
N ALA A 2 -86.44 -34.47 8.37
CA ALA A 2 -85.80 -33.29 8.90
C ALA A 2 -85.28 -33.69 10.24
N ASN A 3 -84.13 -33.22 10.69
CA ASN A 3 -83.41 -33.48 11.93
C ASN A 3 -82.28 -34.52 11.86
N GLU A 4 -81.10 -33.95 11.53
CA GLU A 4 -79.82 -34.44 12.11
C GLU A 4 -78.58 -33.54 11.69
N LEU A 5 -78.79 -32.24 11.81
CA LEU A 5 -77.72 -31.25 11.65
C LEU A 5 -77.72 -30.27 12.86
N ALA A 6 -77.46 -30.81 14.01
CA ALA A 6 -77.14 -29.96 15.15
C ALA A 6 -76.17 -30.68 16.07
N ARG A 7 -75.05 -30.00 16.34
CA ARG A 7 -73.97 -30.28 17.30
C ARG A 7 -72.75 -30.99 16.86
N MET A 8 -71.95 -30.31 15.98
CA MET A 8 -70.49 -30.36 16.14
C MET A 8 -69.99 -29.02 16.70
N ARG A 9 -69.79 -28.99 18.03
CA ARG A 9 -68.94 -27.97 18.66
C ARG A 9 -67.55 -28.16 18.13
N PRO A 10 -66.82 -27.04 17.70
CA PRO A 10 -65.42 -27.18 17.42
C PRO A 10 -64.65 -27.59 18.65
N ALA A 11 -63.92 -28.67 18.58
CA ALA A 11 -62.98 -29.09 19.60
C ALA A 11 -62.05 -27.95 19.96
N ALA A 12 -62.06 -27.53 21.21
CA ALA A 12 -61.14 -26.60 21.79
C ALA A 12 -59.73 -27.18 21.54
N VAL A 13 -58.89 -26.49 20.71
CA VAL A 13 -57.50 -26.78 20.62
C VAL A 13 -56.93 -26.64 22.03
N PRO A 14 -56.29 -27.67 22.59
CA PRO A 14 -55.69 -27.55 23.91
C PRO A 14 -54.64 -26.46 23.88
N PRO A 15 -54.53 -25.58 24.91
CA PRO A 15 -53.50 -24.59 24.96
C PRO A 15 -52.14 -25.30 24.90
N ALA A 16 -51.28 -24.88 23.97
CA ALA A 16 -49.91 -25.41 23.84
C ALA A 16 -49.15 -25.08 25.15
N THR A 17 -49.08 -26.05 26.07
CA THR A 17 -48.35 -25.94 27.35
C THR A 17 -46.88 -26.15 27.09
N GLY A 18 -46.18 -25.09 26.68
CA GLY A 18 -44.71 -25.03 26.70
C GLY A 18 -44.23 -24.76 28.14
N SER A 19 -43.04 -25.27 28.50
CA SER A 19 -42.40 -24.90 29.77
C SER A 19 -42.07 -23.40 29.79
N VAL A 20 -41.99 -22.80 30.98
CA VAL A 20 -41.58 -21.39 31.16
C VAL A 20 -40.24 -21.12 30.46
N ASP A 21 -39.29 -22.07 30.50
CA ASP A 21 -38.01 -21.97 29.83
C ASP A 21 -38.14 -21.92 28.30
N GLN A 22 -39.05 -22.69 27.71
CA GLN A 22 -39.34 -22.64 26.28
C GLN A 22 -39.97 -21.31 25.87
N ALA A 23 -40.86 -20.76 26.68
CA ALA A 23 -41.50 -19.46 26.46
C ALA A 23 -40.47 -18.31 26.57
N LEU A 24 -39.54 -18.35 27.54
CA LEU A 24 -38.45 -17.41 27.69
C LEU A 24 -37.48 -17.46 26.48
N ALA A 25 -37.11 -18.67 26.08
CA ALA A 25 -36.24 -18.85 24.88
C ALA A 25 -36.95 -18.35 23.61
N HIS A 26 -38.28 -18.48 23.52
CA HIS A 26 -39.04 -17.94 22.40
C HIS A 26 -39.08 -16.41 22.44
N ALA A 27 -39.38 -15.79 23.57
CA ALA A 27 -39.35 -14.34 23.74
C ALA A 27 -37.98 -13.72 23.43
N ALA A 28 -36.90 -14.37 23.88
CA ALA A 28 -35.54 -13.93 23.57
C ALA A 28 -35.22 -13.96 22.05
N ARG A 29 -35.73 -14.97 21.33
CA ARG A 29 -35.55 -15.02 19.84
C ARG A 29 -36.34 -13.95 19.11
N LEU A 30 -37.51 -13.57 19.62
CA LEU A 30 -38.34 -12.49 19.04
C LEU A 30 -37.72 -11.10 19.26
N MET A 31 -36.91 -10.91 20.31
CA MET A 31 -36.40 -9.61 20.74
C MET A 31 -35.81 -8.77 19.61
N ALA A 32 -34.92 -9.34 18.79
CA ALA A 32 -34.20 -8.60 17.77
C ALA A 32 -35.08 -8.14 16.58
N ARG A 33 -36.13 -8.88 16.24
CA ARG A 33 -36.95 -8.62 15.03
C ARG A 33 -38.36 -8.14 15.34
N GLN A 34 -38.91 -8.53 16.48
CA GLN A 34 -40.28 -8.28 16.87
C GLN A 34 -40.39 -7.96 18.38
N PRO A 35 -39.84 -6.81 18.84
CA PRO A 35 -39.82 -6.47 20.26
C PRO A 35 -41.22 -6.36 20.88
N ALA A 36 -42.24 -6.00 20.10
CA ALA A 36 -43.61 -5.97 20.57
C ALA A 36 -44.16 -7.39 20.89
N ALA A 37 -43.82 -8.39 20.06
CA ALA A 37 -44.19 -9.78 20.32
C ALA A 37 -43.40 -10.36 21.51
N ALA A 38 -42.11 -10.00 21.65
CA ALA A 38 -41.30 -10.36 22.80
C ALA A 38 -41.89 -9.80 24.11
N LEU A 39 -42.36 -8.53 24.09
CA LEU A 39 -43.04 -7.90 25.21
C LEU A 39 -44.32 -8.63 25.60
N ALA A 40 -45.17 -8.97 24.60
CA ALA A 40 -46.39 -9.70 24.85
C ALA A 40 -46.13 -11.07 25.52
N GLN A 41 -45.14 -11.81 24.96
CA GLN A 41 -44.75 -13.12 25.51
C GLN A 41 -44.15 -13.00 26.92
N ALA A 42 -43.33 -11.99 27.19
CA ALA A 42 -42.79 -11.75 28.53
C ALA A 42 -43.92 -11.46 29.56
N ARG A 43 -44.94 -10.68 29.18
CA ARG A 43 -46.10 -10.38 30.03
C ARG A 43 -46.99 -11.60 30.29
N GLU A 44 -47.14 -12.48 29.30
CA GLU A 44 -47.82 -13.77 29.52
C GLU A 44 -47.09 -14.64 30.54
N ILE A 45 -45.75 -14.70 30.45
CA ILE A 45 -44.94 -15.43 31.44
C ILE A 45 -45.09 -14.80 32.82
N LEU A 46 -45.10 -13.47 32.94
CA LEU A 46 -45.25 -12.75 34.21
C LEU A 46 -46.68 -12.89 34.79
N HIS A 47 -47.67 -13.07 33.94
CA HIS A 47 -49.03 -13.41 34.42
C HIS A 47 -49.07 -14.81 35.04
N ALA A 48 -48.36 -15.78 34.43
CA ALA A 48 -48.30 -17.16 34.95
C ALA A 48 -47.34 -17.30 36.14
N VAL A 49 -46.21 -16.55 36.15
CA VAL A 49 -45.18 -16.60 37.19
C VAL A 49 -44.81 -15.16 37.56
N PRO A 50 -45.54 -14.51 38.46
CA PRO A 50 -45.30 -13.14 38.88
C PRO A 50 -43.88 -12.95 39.43
N GLY A 51 -43.19 -11.89 38.96
CA GLY A 51 -41.84 -11.55 39.44
C GLY A 51 -40.72 -12.40 38.84
N HIS A 52 -40.95 -13.21 37.79
CA HIS A 52 -39.93 -14.04 37.18
C HIS A 52 -38.80 -13.17 36.62
N PRO A 53 -37.53 -13.29 37.09
CA PRO A 53 -36.47 -12.32 36.80
C PRO A 53 -36.12 -12.19 35.32
N HIS A 54 -35.99 -13.31 34.59
CA HIS A 54 -35.70 -13.29 33.17
C HIS A 54 -36.84 -12.70 32.33
N ALA A 55 -38.09 -12.90 32.74
CA ALA A 55 -39.24 -12.31 32.05
C ALA A 55 -39.29 -10.80 32.26
N LEU A 56 -39.02 -10.31 33.50
CA LEU A 56 -38.88 -8.86 33.77
C LEU A 56 -37.73 -8.24 32.99
N LEU A 57 -36.61 -8.93 32.85
CA LEU A 57 -35.50 -8.44 32.03
C LEU A 57 -35.92 -8.31 30.57
N ILE A 58 -36.55 -9.33 29.97
CA ILE A 58 -37.06 -9.31 28.61
C ILE A 58 -38.13 -8.20 28.44
N GLU A 59 -39.02 -8.01 29.39
CA GLU A 59 -39.99 -6.92 29.37
C GLU A 59 -39.32 -5.56 29.35
N GLY A 60 -38.32 -5.31 30.22
CA GLY A 60 -37.58 -4.08 30.28
C GLY A 60 -36.80 -3.80 28.97
N GLN A 61 -36.16 -4.82 28.42
CA GLN A 61 -35.46 -4.73 27.13
C GLN A 61 -36.42 -4.39 25.99
N ALA A 62 -37.52 -5.10 25.88
CA ALA A 62 -38.52 -4.87 24.84
C ALA A 62 -39.12 -3.46 24.91
N LEU A 63 -39.46 -3.02 26.14
CA LEU A 63 -39.96 -1.66 26.37
C LEU A 63 -38.96 -0.59 25.94
N ARG A 64 -37.67 -0.76 26.26
CA ARG A 64 -36.59 0.16 25.81
C ARG A 64 -36.53 0.17 24.29
N MET A 65 -36.54 -0.97 23.64
CA MET A 65 -36.48 -1.06 22.17
C MET A 65 -37.72 -0.46 21.49
N LEU A 66 -38.86 -0.43 22.16
CA LEU A 66 -40.10 0.22 21.69
C LEU A 66 -40.17 1.71 22.03
N GLY A 67 -39.13 2.29 22.65
CA GLY A 67 -39.11 3.69 23.06
C GLY A 67 -39.95 4.02 24.30
N ARG A 68 -40.50 3.01 24.99
CA ARG A 68 -41.32 3.15 26.22
C ARG A 68 -40.42 3.23 27.44
N LEU A 69 -39.58 4.30 27.48
CA LEU A 69 -38.43 4.38 28.39
C LEU A 69 -38.81 4.48 29.85
N ASP A 70 -39.90 5.21 30.22
CA ASP A 70 -40.35 5.33 31.60
C ASP A 70 -40.80 3.99 32.15
N GLU A 71 -41.55 3.21 31.36
CA GLU A 71 -42.02 1.89 31.77
C GLU A 71 -40.84 0.90 31.89
N ALA A 72 -39.90 0.94 30.94
CA ALA A 72 -38.67 0.14 30.99
C ALA A 72 -37.89 0.44 32.27
N CYS A 73 -37.69 1.72 32.58
CA CYS A 73 -36.99 2.17 33.77
C CYS A 73 -37.66 1.67 35.06
N ALA A 74 -39.01 1.75 35.14
CA ALA A 74 -39.76 1.29 36.31
C ALA A 74 -39.61 -0.23 36.54
N VAL A 75 -39.76 -1.04 35.47
CA VAL A 75 -39.63 -2.52 35.55
C VAL A 75 -38.19 -2.90 35.92
N LEU A 76 -37.19 -2.30 35.26
CA LEU A 76 -35.78 -2.64 35.50
C LEU A 76 -35.29 -2.17 36.88
N ARG A 77 -35.73 -1.02 37.39
CA ARG A 77 -35.48 -0.60 38.77
C ARG A 77 -36.02 -1.59 39.79
N GLY A 78 -37.24 -2.04 39.59
CA GLY A 78 -37.84 -3.09 40.44
C GLY A 78 -37.03 -4.38 40.42
N LEU A 79 -36.56 -4.79 39.24
CA LEU A 79 -35.74 -5.98 39.10
C LEU A 79 -34.35 -5.81 39.77
N VAL A 80 -33.69 -4.69 39.57
CA VAL A 80 -32.39 -4.39 40.22
C VAL A 80 -32.50 -4.29 41.72
N ALA A 81 -33.64 -3.76 42.26
CA ALA A 81 -33.91 -3.69 43.70
C ALA A 81 -34.12 -5.09 44.31
N SER A 82 -34.85 -5.96 43.59
CA SER A 82 -35.13 -7.35 44.07
C SER A 82 -33.90 -8.26 43.86
N GLN A 83 -33.09 -8.01 42.84
CA GLN A 83 -31.89 -8.78 42.50
C GLN A 83 -30.65 -7.90 42.34
N PRO A 84 -30.02 -7.45 43.42
CA PRO A 84 -28.90 -6.53 43.40
C PRO A 84 -27.63 -7.05 42.67
N ARG A 85 -27.50 -8.33 42.45
CA ARG A 85 -26.37 -8.97 41.76
C ARG A 85 -26.67 -9.33 40.29
N ALA A 86 -27.86 -8.95 39.78
CA ALA A 86 -28.20 -9.20 38.37
C ALA A 86 -27.50 -8.20 37.44
N ALA A 87 -26.30 -8.52 36.98
CA ALA A 87 -25.50 -7.67 36.09
C ALA A 87 -26.25 -7.25 34.81
N ALA A 88 -27.00 -8.18 34.20
CA ALA A 88 -27.81 -7.90 33.02
C ALA A 88 -28.90 -6.85 33.25
N ALA A 89 -29.57 -6.92 34.43
CA ALA A 89 -30.59 -5.93 34.78
C ALA A 89 -29.98 -4.54 35.01
N ALA A 90 -28.83 -4.46 35.69
CA ALA A 90 -28.11 -3.22 35.88
C ALA A 90 -27.63 -2.62 34.54
N ALA A 91 -27.14 -3.45 33.62
CA ALA A 91 -26.72 -3.01 32.28
C ALA A 91 -27.91 -2.42 31.49
N GLU A 92 -29.04 -3.12 31.46
CA GLU A 92 -30.25 -2.66 30.74
C GLU A 92 -30.86 -1.41 31.37
N LEU A 93 -30.83 -1.30 32.70
CA LEU A 93 -31.25 -0.09 33.41
C LEU A 93 -30.36 1.10 33.04
N GLY A 94 -29.04 0.90 33.03
CA GLY A 94 -28.09 1.92 32.61
C GLY A 94 -28.29 2.36 31.16
N LEU A 95 -28.51 1.42 30.22
CA LEU A 95 -28.82 1.71 28.81
C LEU A 95 -30.15 2.48 28.67
N THR A 96 -31.17 2.13 29.48
CA THR A 96 -32.46 2.82 29.50
C THR A 96 -32.31 4.25 30.00
N MET A 97 -31.55 4.44 31.08
CA MET A 97 -31.25 5.77 31.62
C MET A 97 -30.45 6.63 30.66
N ALA A 98 -29.51 6.04 29.94
CA ALA A 98 -28.76 6.74 28.87
C ALA A 98 -29.69 7.22 27.76
N ALA A 99 -30.66 6.39 27.34
CA ALA A 99 -31.65 6.79 26.35
C ALA A 99 -32.64 7.89 26.85
N MET A 100 -32.73 8.08 28.16
CA MET A 100 -33.51 9.15 28.82
C MET A 100 -32.69 10.40 29.14
N ASP A 101 -31.44 10.52 28.62
CA ASP A 101 -30.48 11.58 28.93
C ASP A 101 -30.08 11.68 30.41
N ARG A 102 -30.32 10.64 31.21
CA ARG A 102 -29.97 10.56 32.64
C ARG A 102 -28.55 10.03 32.82
N SER A 103 -27.57 10.76 32.25
CA SER A 103 -26.19 10.30 32.07
C SER A 103 -25.49 9.91 33.38
N GLU A 104 -25.74 10.60 34.51
CA GLU A 104 -25.09 10.29 35.79
C GLU A 104 -25.54 8.94 36.33
N GLU A 105 -26.85 8.71 36.32
CA GLU A 105 -27.44 7.46 36.80
C GLU A 105 -27.09 6.30 35.86
N ALA A 106 -27.06 6.55 34.56
CA ALA A 106 -26.64 5.59 33.55
C ALA A 106 -25.19 5.11 33.77
N VAL A 107 -24.25 6.02 34.03
CA VAL A 107 -22.87 5.71 34.36
C VAL A 107 -22.77 4.87 35.63
N ALA A 108 -23.56 5.20 36.69
CA ALA A 108 -23.55 4.44 37.95
C ALA A 108 -24.00 3.00 37.75
N GLU A 109 -25.10 2.78 37.01
CA GLU A 109 -25.64 1.42 36.79
C GLU A 109 -24.76 0.62 35.81
N LEU A 110 -24.19 1.25 34.77
CA LEU A 110 -23.23 0.58 33.87
C LEU A 110 -21.96 0.19 34.61
N ARG A 111 -21.38 1.06 35.45
CA ARG A 111 -20.23 0.71 36.31
C ARG A 111 -20.54 -0.47 37.21
N ARG A 112 -21.75 -0.50 37.81
CA ARG A 112 -22.21 -1.64 38.61
C ARG A 112 -22.31 -2.91 37.78
N ALA A 113 -22.89 -2.85 36.57
CA ALA A 113 -23.03 -3.99 35.68
C ALA A 113 -21.65 -4.62 35.32
N VAL A 114 -20.66 -3.79 34.92
CA VAL A 114 -19.34 -4.28 34.55
C VAL A 114 -18.49 -4.74 35.74
N LEU A 115 -18.75 -4.21 36.94
CA LEU A 115 -18.16 -4.72 38.17
C LEU A 115 -18.69 -6.12 38.53
N LEU A 116 -19.99 -6.36 38.33
CA LEU A 116 -20.63 -7.66 38.60
C LEU A 116 -20.27 -8.69 37.52
N LYS A 117 -20.12 -8.27 36.29
CA LYS A 117 -19.79 -9.13 35.16
C LYS A 117 -18.88 -8.41 34.17
N PRO A 118 -17.51 -8.50 34.35
CA PRO A 118 -16.53 -7.84 33.49
C PRO A 118 -16.60 -8.26 32.03
N GLU A 119 -17.22 -9.39 31.70
CA GLU A 119 -17.35 -9.90 30.33
C GLU A 119 -18.49 -9.22 29.55
N PHE A 120 -19.18 -8.25 30.11
CA PHE A 120 -20.24 -7.52 29.39
C PHE A 120 -19.68 -6.45 28.49
N SER A 121 -19.23 -6.85 27.28
CA SER A 121 -18.64 -5.97 26.28
C SER A 121 -19.51 -4.76 25.94
N HIS A 122 -20.82 -4.97 25.72
CA HIS A 122 -21.76 -3.89 25.38
C HIS A 122 -21.98 -2.88 26.51
N ALA A 123 -21.92 -3.32 27.77
CA ALA A 123 -22.03 -2.41 28.91
C ALA A 123 -20.78 -1.52 29.04
N TRP A 124 -19.60 -2.07 28.77
CA TRP A 124 -18.36 -1.32 28.67
C TRP A 124 -18.39 -0.29 27.52
N GLN A 125 -18.89 -0.69 26.34
CA GLN A 125 -19.03 0.22 25.20
C GLN A 125 -19.95 1.40 25.50
N ALA A 126 -21.11 1.13 26.11
CA ALA A 126 -22.04 2.19 26.52
C ALA A 126 -21.42 3.12 27.57
N LEU A 127 -20.70 2.55 28.53
CA LEU A 127 -19.99 3.31 29.58
C LEU A 127 -18.91 4.22 28.95
N ALA A 128 -18.15 3.72 27.99
CA ALA A 128 -17.13 4.50 27.28
C ALA A 128 -17.72 5.72 26.57
N VAL A 129 -18.85 5.53 25.86
CA VAL A 129 -19.55 6.63 25.16
C VAL A 129 -19.99 7.71 26.14
N LEU A 130 -20.62 7.33 27.27
CA LEU A 130 -21.10 8.28 28.28
C LEU A 130 -19.96 9.02 28.98
N LEU A 131 -18.89 8.32 29.34
CA LEU A 131 -17.71 8.92 29.97
C LEU A 131 -17.04 9.93 29.03
N ARG A 132 -16.94 9.59 27.76
CA ARG A 132 -16.37 10.50 26.72
C ARG A 132 -17.23 11.73 26.54
N ALA A 133 -18.54 11.61 26.49
CA ALA A 133 -19.48 12.74 26.42
C ALA A 133 -19.37 13.67 27.64
N LYS A 134 -18.97 13.15 28.79
CA LYS A 134 -18.73 13.91 30.02
C LYS A 134 -17.32 14.51 30.12
N GLY A 135 -16.43 14.23 29.15
CA GLY A 135 -15.04 14.69 29.17
C GLY A 135 -14.10 13.81 30.02
N ASP A 136 -14.57 12.70 30.61
CA ASP A 136 -13.74 11.72 31.29
C ASP A 136 -13.06 10.81 30.26
N ASN A 137 -12.04 11.36 29.57
CA ASN A 137 -11.32 10.64 28.52
C ASN A 137 -10.52 9.46 29.06
N ALA A 138 -10.00 9.53 30.28
CA ALA A 138 -9.26 8.42 30.88
C ALA A 138 -10.19 7.24 31.24
N GLY A 139 -11.32 7.53 31.85
CA GLY A 139 -12.35 6.53 32.12
C GLY A 139 -12.93 5.92 30.84
N ALA A 140 -13.15 6.73 29.81
CA ALA A 140 -13.58 6.25 28.50
C ALA A 140 -12.58 5.32 27.84
N ALA A 141 -11.28 5.67 27.85
CA ALA A 141 -10.23 4.83 27.30
C ALA A 141 -10.12 3.48 28.04
N HIS A 142 -10.22 3.50 29.36
CA HIS A 142 -10.26 2.25 30.14
C HIS A 142 -11.48 1.39 29.75
N ALA A 143 -12.65 1.98 29.61
CA ALA A 143 -13.86 1.27 29.23
C ALA A 143 -13.81 0.74 27.79
N ASP A 144 -13.21 1.47 26.84
CA ASP A 144 -12.94 1.00 25.46
C ASP A 144 -12.10 -0.29 25.50
N ILE A 145 -10.97 -0.26 26.20
CA ILE A 145 -10.05 -1.40 26.28
C ILE A 145 -10.74 -2.60 26.95
N ALA A 146 -11.40 -2.38 28.09
CA ALA A 146 -12.11 -3.43 28.81
C ALA A 146 -13.23 -4.06 27.96
N GLY A 147 -13.96 -3.24 27.20
CA GLY A 147 -15.03 -3.70 26.31
C GLY A 147 -14.50 -4.53 25.14
N VAL A 148 -13.40 -4.09 24.51
CA VAL A 148 -12.70 -4.85 23.46
C VAL A 148 -12.16 -6.17 24.00
N ASP A 149 -11.56 -6.16 25.18
CA ASP A 149 -11.01 -7.34 25.85
C ASP A 149 -12.12 -8.37 26.16
N ALA A 150 -13.22 -7.90 26.72
CA ALA A 150 -14.39 -8.72 27.01
C ALA A 150 -14.95 -9.38 25.74
N SER A 151 -15.13 -8.61 24.64
CA SER A 151 -15.61 -9.16 23.37
C SER A 151 -14.59 -10.14 22.77
N SER A 152 -13.30 -9.82 22.79
CA SER A 152 -12.23 -10.64 22.21
C SER A 152 -12.08 -12.00 22.90
N ARG A 153 -12.43 -12.10 24.18
CA ARG A 153 -12.40 -13.36 24.96
C ARG A 153 -13.62 -14.25 24.75
N GLU A 154 -14.63 -13.78 24.05
CA GLU A 154 -15.79 -14.63 23.77
C GLU A 154 -15.39 -15.84 22.91
N PRO A 155 -15.82 -17.07 23.30
CA PRO A 155 -15.39 -18.30 22.62
C PRO A 155 -15.69 -18.32 21.12
N ALA A 156 -16.77 -17.67 20.69
CA ALA A 156 -17.10 -17.57 19.27
C ALA A 156 -16.06 -16.72 18.52
N LEU A 157 -15.71 -15.54 19.03
CA LEU A 157 -14.76 -14.65 18.38
C LEU A 157 -13.34 -15.22 18.41
N LEU A 158 -12.96 -15.91 19.49
CA LEU A 158 -11.68 -16.62 19.58
C LEU A 158 -11.55 -17.69 18.50
N ARG A 159 -12.59 -18.52 18.28
CA ARG A 159 -12.60 -19.53 17.21
C ARG A 159 -12.44 -18.87 15.83
N THR A 160 -13.15 -17.78 15.60
CA THR A 160 -13.02 -17.02 14.34
C THR A 160 -11.64 -16.44 14.16
N ALA A 161 -11.02 -15.91 15.22
CA ALA A 161 -9.64 -15.42 15.16
C ALA A 161 -8.62 -16.53 14.82
N VAL A 162 -8.86 -17.76 15.29
CA VAL A 162 -8.08 -18.93 14.89
C VAL A 162 -8.26 -19.23 13.41
N ALA A 163 -9.51 -19.23 12.90
CA ALA A 163 -9.79 -19.43 11.48
C ALA A 163 -9.08 -18.39 10.60
N VAL A 164 -9.06 -17.11 11.01
CA VAL A 164 -8.30 -16.05 10.31
C VAL A 164 -6.81 -16.36 10.28
N ARG A 165 -6.24 -16.81 11.39
CA ARG A 165 -4.81 -17.17 11.45
C ARG A 165 -4.46 -18.36 10.58
N GLU A 166 -5.35 -19.32 10.47
CA GLU A 166 -5.20 -20.53 9.62
C GLU A 166 -5.53 -20.28 8.13
N GLY A 167 -5.89 -19.03 7.75
CA GLY A 167 -6.18 -18.66 6.38
C GLY A 167 -7.58 -19.06 5.90
N ARG A 168 -8.47 -19.55 6.77
CA ARG A 168 -9.88 -19.89 6.45
C ARG A 168 -10.74 -18.62 6.43
N LEU A 169 -10.45 -17.72 5.45
CA LEU A 169 -10.97 -16.36 5.44
C LEU A 169 -12.46 -16.28 5.16
N ASP A 170 -12.99 -17.10 4.25
CA ASP A 170 -14.43 -17.09 3.90
C ASP A 170 -15.30 -17.57 5.05
N GLU A 171 -14.86 -18.62 5.78
CA GLU A 171 -15.54 -19.10 6.99
C GLU A 171 -15.54 -18.01 8.06
N ALA A 172 -14.40 -17.36 8.28
CA ALA A 172 -14.26 -16.29 9.26
C ALA A 172 -15.16 -15.10 8.91
N GLU A 173 -15.21 -14.69 7.64
CA GLU A 173 -16.08 -13.61 7.18
C GLU A 173 -17.57 -13.90 7.48
N ALA A 174 -18.06 -15.09 7.10
CA ALA A 174 -19.44 -15.46 7.34
C ALA A 174 -19.81 -15.40 8.84
N GLN A 175 -18.92 -15.90 9.71
CA GLN A 175 -19.11 -15.86 11.17
C GLN A 175 -19.11 -14.42 11.70
N LEU A 176 -18.21 -13.56 11.22
CA LEU A 176 -18.09 -12.16 11.64
C LEU A 176 -19.28 -11.32 11.17
N ARG A 177 -19.75 -11.51 9.94
CA ARG A 177 -20.97 -10.84 9.44
C ARG A 177 -22.21 -11.25 10.23
N ALA A 178 -22.36 -12.54 10.55
CA ALA A 178 -23.47 -13.02 11.39
C ALA A 178 -23.41 -12.40 12.79
N ARG A 179 -22.20 -12.25 13.37
CA ARG A 179 -22.02 -11.61 14.68
C ARG A 179 -22.32 -10.10 14.61
N LEU A 180 -21.91 -9.40 13.57
CA LEU A 180 -22.23 -7.97 13.39
C LEU A 180 -23.74 -7.73 13.19
N ALA A 181 -24.47 -8.68 12.62
CA ALA A 181 -25.92 -8.59 12.53
C ALA A 181 -26.58 -8.59 13.93
N ALA A 182 -25.98 -9.28 14.90
CA ALA A 182 -26.43 -9.29 16.29
C ALA A 182 -25.83 -8.14 17.12
N LEU A 183 -24.59 -7.75 16.85
CA LEU A 183 -23.82 -6.72 17.56
C LEU A 183 -23.16 -5.74 16.56
N PRO A 184 -23.94 -4.83 15.94
CA PRO A 184 -23.46 -4.00 14.82
C PRO A 184 -22.33 -3.03 15.16
N ALA A 185 -22.11 -2.76 16.43
CA ALA A 185 -21.15 -1.78 16.91
C ALA A 185 -19.94 -2.39 17.63
N ASP A 186 -19.76 -3.72 17.61
CA ASP A 186 -18.67 -4.37 18.35
C ASP A 186 -17.30 -4.10 17.71
N PRO A 187 -16.41 -3.32 18.37
CA PRO A 187 -15.13 -2.90 17.77
C PRO A 187 -14.20 -4.08 17.47
N ALA A 188 -14.20 -5.12 18.31
CA ALA A 188 -13.33 -6.28 18.12
C ALA A 188 -13.74 -7.08 16.86
N THR A 189 -15.05 -7.24 16.63
CA THR A 189 -15.59 -7.90 15.44
C THR A 189 -15.32 -7.06 14.18
N LEU A 190 -15.55 -5.73 14.23
CA LEU A 190 -15.26 -4.81 13.13
C LEU A 190 -13.78 -4.87 12.73
N ARG A 191 -12.87 -4.83 13.72
CA ARG A 191 -11.43 -4.94 13.44
C ARG A 191 -11.07 -6.25 12.75
N LEU A 192 -11.60 -7.38 13.28
CA LEU A 192 -11.26 -8.70 12.75
C LEU A 192 -11.82 -8.90 11.33
N LEU A 193 -13.05 -8.40 11.06
CA LEU A 193 -13.61 -8.41 9.71
C LEU A 193 -12.81 -7.51 8.76
N GLY A 194 -12.38 -6.33 9.20
CA GLY A 194 -11.48 -5.48 8.43
C GLY A 194 -10.16 -6.17 8.08
N GLU A 195 -9.59 -6.96 9.02
CA GLU A 195 -8.40 -7.78 8.76
C GLU A 195 -8.68 -8.86 7.71
N VAL A 196 -9.81 -9.55 7.79
CA VAL A 196 -10.22 -10.57 6.81
C VAL A 196 -10.36 -9.97 5.43
N ARG A 197 -11.09 -8.87 5.28
CA ARG A 197 -11.28 -8.19 3.99
C ARG A 197 -9.96 -7.71 3.39
N TRP A 198 -9.07 -7.16 4.22
CA TRP A 198 -7.73 -6.79 3.77
C TRP A 198 -6.94 -8.00 3.24
N ARG A 199 -6.94 -9.14 3.97
CA ARG A 199 -6.24 -10.36 3.54
C ARG A 199 -6.84 -10.97 2.27
N GLN A 200 -8.12 -10.77 2.01
CA GLN A 200 -8.80 -11.14 0.76
C GLN A 200 -8.50 -10.15 -0.39
N GLY A 201 -7.77 -9.05 -0.13
CA GLY A 201 -7.42 -8.04 -1.12
C GLY A 201 -8.44 -6.90 -1.25
N ASP A 202 -9.53 -6.93 -0.50
CA ASP A 202 -10.58 -5.91 -0.55
C ASP A 202 -10.30 -4.77 0.43
N ILE A 203 -9.48 -3.84 0.00
CA ILE A 203 -9.13 -2.63 0.78
C ILE A 203 -10.35 -1.69 0.90
N GLY A 204 -11.23 -1.70 -0.12
CA GLY A 204 -12.43 -0.87 -0.16
C GLY A 204 -13.38 -1.13 1.00
N ASP A 205 -13.60 -2.40 1.34
CA ASP A 205 -14.41 -2.83 2.50
C ASP A 205 -13.61 -2.77 3.81
N ALA A 206 -12.31 -3.07 3.79
CA ALA A 206 -11.47 -3.14 4.99
C ALA A 206 -11.36 -1.79 5.72
N VAL A 207 -11.10 -0.71 4.99
CA VAL A 207 -10.87 0.63 5.56
C VAL A 207 -12.11 1.17 6.28
N PRO A 208 -13.33 1.16 5.71
CA PRO A 208 -14.54 1.58 6.43
C PRO A 208 -14.80 0.81 7.72
N LEU A 209 -14.58 -0.51 7.72
CA LEU A 209 -14.74 -1.35 8.90
C LEU A 209 -13.78 -0.96 10.02
N LEU A 210 -12.51 -0.72 9.68
CA LEU A 210 -11.49 -0.31 10.64
C LEU A 210 -11.71 1.12 11.14
N ARG A 211 -12.13 2.05 10.27
CA ARG A 211 -12.54 3.40 10.70
C ARG A 211 -13.70 3.33 11.69
N ALA A 212 -14.68 2.46 11.43
CA ALA A 212 -15.79 2.24 12.37
C ALA A 212 -15.30 1.66 13.70
N ALA A 213 -14.38 0.69 13.70
CA ALA A 213 -13.79 0.14 14.92
C ALA A 213 -13.08 1.22 15.77
N VAL A 214 -12.26 2.06 15.13
CA VAL A 214 -11.52 3.16 15.78
C VAL A 214 -12.48 4.26 16.27
N ALA A 215 -13.54 4.55 15.53
CA ALA A 215 -14.55 5.54 15.96
C ALA A 215 -15.34 5.07 17.19
N ARG A 216 -15.64 3.76 17.28
CA ARG A 216 -16.37 3.17 18.40
C ARG A 216 -15.52 3.01 19.65
N ALA A 217 -14.27 2.64 19.49
CA ALA A 217 -13.29 2.51 20.58
C ALA A 217 -11.98 3.22 20.23
N PRO A 218 -11.89 4.54 20.44
CA PRO A 218 -10.69 5.32 20.09
C PRO A 218 -9.40 4.87 20.79
N ALA A 219 -9.48 4.22 21.92
CA ALA A 219 -8.33 3.64 22.63
C ALA A 219 -7.90 2.25 22.11
N PHE A 220 -8.61 1.69 21.12
CA PHE A 220 -8.28 0.39 20.54
C PHE A 220 -7.06 0.47 19.62
N ALA A 221 -5.86 0.39 20.19
CA ALA A 221 -4.58 0.55 19.49
C ALA A 221 -4.43 -0.43 18.31
N ALA A 222 -4.83 -1.71 18.48
CA ALA A 222 -4.66 -2.70 17.41
C ALA A 222 -5.53 -2.42 16.16
N ALA A 223 -6.74 -1.85 16.32
CA ALA A 223 -7.55 -1.42 15.19
C ALA A 223 -6.93 -0.20 14.49
N ARG A 224 -6.45 0.78 15.28
CA ARG A 224 -5.76 1.97 14.79
C ARG A 224 -4.46 1.65 14.06
N GLU A 225 -3.67 0.70 14.59
CA GLU A 225 -2.43 0.26 13.96
C GLU A 225 -2.69 -0.42 12.61
N LEU A 226 -3.67 -1.33 12.55
CA LEU A 226 -4.03 -2.01 11.31
C LEU A 226 -4.54 -1.01 10.27
N LEU A 227 -5.40 -0.07 10.67
CA LEU A 227 -5.88 1.01 9.80
C LEU A 227 -4.72 1.84 9.24
N ALA A 228 -3.81 2.30 10.11
CA ALA A 228 -2.65 3.07 9.70
C ALA A 228 -1.75 2.31 8.72
N ARG A 229 -1.54 1.00 8.93
CA ARG A 229 -0.77 0.13 8.02
C ARG A 229 -1.44 0.00 6.65
N ILE A 230 -2.75 -0.21 6.59
CA ILE A 230 -3.47 -0.34 5.32
C ILE A 230 -3.48 0.99 4.57
N LEU A 231 -3.79 2.09 5.24
CA LEU A 231 -3.74 3.44 4.65
C LEU A 231 -2.34 3.81 4.18
N SER A 232 -1.29 3.30 4.86
CA SER A 232 0.10 3.52 4.44
C SER A 232 0.43 2.91 3.09
N MET A 233 -0.32 1.98 2.57
CA MET A 233 -0.13 1.38 1.24
C MET A 233 -0.85 2.16 0.12
N GLY A 234 -1.87 2.94 0.50
CA GLY A 234 -2.70 3.72 -0.40
C GLY A 234 -2.31 5.21 -0.50
N PRO A 235 -3.16 6.04 -1.06
CA PRO A 235 -2.95 7.49 -1.18
C PRO A 235 -3.14 8.25 0.15
N ASP A 236 -3.87 7.69 1.11
CA ASP A 236 -4.31 8.37 2.34
C ASP A 236 -3.21 8.40 3.42
N VAL A 237 -1.98 8.75 3.02
CA VAL A 237 -0.80 8.75 3.91
C VAL A 237 -0.93 9.75 5.06
N GLY A 238 -1.64 10.86 4.84
CA GLY A 238 -1.91 11.86 5.88
C GLY A 238 -2.69 11.28 7.05
N GLU A 239 -3.82 10.61 6.78
CA GLU A 239 -4.64 9.93 7.79
C GLU A 239 -3.84 8.82 8.49
N ALA A 240 -3.04 8.05 7.73
CA ALA A 240 -2.15 7.04 8.31
C ALA A 240 -1.17 7.66 9.33
N LEU A 241 -0.59 8.82 9.00
CA LEU A 241 0.35 9.52 9.88
C LEU A 241 -0.32 10.05 11.14
N ASP A 242 -1.54 10.54 11.06
CA ASP A 242 -2.32 10.98 12.21
C ASP A 242 -2.57 9.82 13.17
N HIS A 243 -2.99 8.66 12.63
CA HIS A 243 -3.16 7.45 13.43
C HIS A 243 -1.86 6.95 14.06
N ALA A 244 -0.76 6.91 13.31
CA ALA A 244 0.55 6.50 13.83
C ALA A 244 1.09 7.48 14.89
N SER A 245 0.82 8.78 14.71
CA SER A 245 1.20 9.82 15.67
C SER A 245 0.44 9.68 16.98
N ARG A 246 -0.84 9.34 16.90
CA ARG A 246 -1.66 9.08 18.08
C ARG A 246 -1.19 7.83 18.83
N LEU A 247 -0.94 6.73 18.11
CA LEU A 247 -0.40 5.51 18.71
C LEU A 247 0.90 5.75 19.47
N LEU A 248 1.81 6.52 18.88
CA LEU A 248 3.08 6.86 19.53
C LEU A 248 2.91 7.82 20.72
N ALA A 249 1.92 8.72 20.67
CA ALA A 249 1.60 9.60 21.80
C ALA A 249 0.99 8.83 22.99
N ASP A 250 0.15 7.82 22.71
CA ASP A 250 -0.48 6.98 23.71
C ASP A 250 0.51 5.96 24.32
N ASP A 251 1.51 5.50 23.56
CA ASP A 251 2.59 4.60 24.00
C ASP A 251 3.95 5.03 23.42
N PRO A 252 4.64 6.03 24.03
CA PRO A 252 5.89 6.60 23.53
C PRO A 252 7.08 5.63 23.47
N GLU A 253 7.03 4.56 24.26
CA GLU A 253 8.10 3.55 24.31
C GLU A 253 7.93 2.44 23.26
N ASN A 254 6.81 2.42 22.55
CA ASN A 254 6.52 1.40 21.55
C ASN A 254 7.35 1.59 20.28
N GLY A 255 8.39 0.79 20.14
CA GLY A 255 9.25 0.82 18.96
C GLY A 255 8.51 0.49 17.64
N GLY A 256 7.45 -0.30 17.67
CA GLY A 256 6.61 -0.60 16.51
C GLY A 256 5.84 0.63 16.00
N HIS A 257 5.22 1.38 16.92
CA HIS A 257 4.53 2.62 16.60
C HIS A 257 5.51 3.71 16.11
N ALA A 258 6.67 3.80 16.73
CA ALA A 258 7.73 4.71 16.30
C ALA A 258 8.21 4.38 14.88
N MET A 259 8.44 3.10 14.57
CA MET A 259 8.82 2.63 13.23
C MET A 259 7.74 2.92 12.19
N LEU A 260 6.47 2.67 12.50
CA LEU A 260 5.34 2.98 11.61
C LEU A 260 5.31 4.48 11.27
N LYS A 261 5.39 5.34 12.30
CA LYS A 261 5.43 6.78 12.11
C LYS A 261 6.63 7.22 11.27
N ALA A 262 7.83 6.70 11.55
CA ALA A 262 9.03 7.03 10.79
C ALA A 262 8.91 6.64 9.31
N SER A 263 8.35 5.46 9.01
CA SER A 263 8.14 5.02 7.62
C SER A 263 7.17 5.92 6.85
N LEU A 264 6.11 6.39 7.51
CA LEU A 264 5.15 7.35 6.94
C LEU A 264 5.78 8.73 6.70
N LEU A 265 6.61 9.21 7.62
CA LEU A 265 7.37 10.45 7.45
C LEU A 265 8.31 10.38 6.25
N VAL A 266 9.01 9.24 6.07
CA VAL A 266 9.82 9.00 4.86
C VAL A 266 8.97 9.10 3.60
N ARG A 267 7.78 8.53 3.63
CA ARG A 267 6.88 8.50 2.47
C ARG A 267 6.38 9.87 2.06
N ILE A 268 6.04 10.74 3.03
CA ILE A 268 5.65 12.15 2.75
C ILE A 268 6.84 13.08 2.50
N GLY A 269 8.09 12.56 2.62
CA GLY A 269 9.31 13.33 2.39
C GLY A 269 9.85 14.08 3.60
N ASP A 270 9.28 13.91 4.80
CA ASP A 270 9.87 14.44 6.05
C ASP A 270 11.01 13.54 6.54
N GLN A 271 12.15 13.66 5.83
CA GLN A 271 13.34 12.89 6.16
C GLN A 271 13.91 13.27 7.53
N LYS A 272 13.79 14.55 7.93
CA LYS A 272 14.31 15.02 9.23
C LYS A 272 13.54 14.41 10.40
N GLY A 273 12.21 14.39 10.32
CA GLY A 273 11.36 13.76 11.32
C GLY A 273 11.65 12.25 11.45
N ALA A 274 11.79 11.56 10.32
CA ALA A 274 12.13 10.14 10.31
C ALA A 274 13.50 9.86 10.98
N LEU A 275 14.54 10.64 10.64
CA LEU A 275 15.88 10.52 11.23
C LEU A 275 15.85 10.68 12.74
N ALA A 276 15.11 11.67 13.25
CA ALA A 276 14.99 11.90 14.68
C ALA A 276 14.43 10.66 15.41
N ILE A 277 13.39 10.05 14.83
CA ILE A 277 12.76 8.84 15.40
C ILE A 277 13.73 7.65 15.36
N TYR A 278 14.36 7.36 14.19
CA TYR A 278 15.28 6.23 14.08
C TYR A 278 16.46 6.36 15.06
N ARG A 279 17.05 7.55 15.18
CA ARG A 279 18.14 7.83 16.14
C ARG A 279 17.68 7.60 17.56
N SER A 280 16.52 8.12 17.96
CA SER A 280 15.94 7.90 19.30
C SER A 280 15.71 6.41 19.62
N ILE A 281 15.29 5.60 18.64
CA ILE A 281 15.17 4.16 18.83
C ILE A 281 16.56 3.54 19.07
N LEU A 282 17.56 3.91 18.26
CA LEU A 282 18.91 3.35 18.33
C LEU A 282 19.72 3.81 19.56
N GLU A 283 19.41 4.99 20.11
CA GLU A 283 19.97 5.44 21.39
C GLU A 283 19.54 4.55 22.56
N ARG A 284 18.31 4.04 22.51
CA ARG A 284 17.75 3.13 23.53
C ARG A 284 18.13 1.67 23.28
N ASP A 285 18.12 1.24 22.04
CA ASP A 285 18.39 -0.13 21.63
C ASP A 285 19.18 -0.17 20.32
N PRO A 286 20.52 -0.13 20.39
CA PRO A 286 21.39 -0.16 19.23
C PRO A 286 21.46 -1.54 18.55
N GLY A 287 20.88 -2.58 19.15
CA GLY A 287 20.88 -3.96 18.64
C GLY A 287 19.84 -4.25 17.58
N ARG A 288 19.22 -3.24 16.93
CA ARG A 288 18.13 -3.40 15.95
C ARG A 288 18.61 -3.24 14.52
N PRO A 289 18.91 -4.33 13.79
CA PRO A 289 19.47 -4.25 12.43
C PRO A 289 18.52 -3.53 11.46
N ARG A 290 17.21 -3.77 11.57
CA ARG A 290 16.20 -3.15 10.69
C ARG A 290 16.11 -1.62 10.87
N VAL A 291 16.34 -1.11 12.07
CA VAL A 291 16.33 0.34 12.32
C VAL A 291 17.58 0.98 11.71
N TRP A 292 18.75 0.33 11.86
CA TRP A 292 19.98 0.75 11.18
C TRP A 292 19.84 0.77 9.67
N LEU A 293 19.22 -0.26 9.09
CA LEU A 293 18.95 -0.33 7.65
C LEU A 293 18.10 0.84 7.18
N ASN A 294 16.97 1.11 7.86
CA ASN A 294 16.09 2.22 7.51
C ASN A 294 16.74 3.60 7.71
N LEU A 295 17.56 3.76 8.77
CA LEU A 295 18.38 4.95 8.96
C LEU A 295 19.32 5.17 7.77
N GLY A 296 20.00 4.10 7.31
CA GLY A 296 20.85 4.14 6.13
C GLY A 296 20.13 4.58 4.86
N HIS A 297 18.90 4.11 4.65
CA HIS A 297 18.07 4.51 3.50
C HIS A 297 17.73 6.02 3.52
N VAL A 298 17.42 6.55 4.70
CA VAL A 298 17.12 7.99 4.83
C VAL A 298 18.37 8.83 4.65
N GLU A 299 19.49 8.45 5.30
CA GLU A 299 20.78 9.15 5.16
C GLU A 299 21.26 9.16 3.70
N LYS A 300 21.13 8.04 2.97
CA LYS A 300 21.38 7.98 1.53
C LYS A 300 20.49 8.94 0.75
N THR A 301 19.20 8.97 1.05
CA THR A 301 18.22 9.81 0.33
C THR A 301 18.57 11.30 0.44
N ILE A 302 18.98 11.74 1.61
CA ILE A 302 19.40 13.14 1.83
C ILE A 302 20.83 13.45 1.36
N GLY A 303 21.57 12.41 0.90
CA GLY A 303 22.94 12.55 0.37
C GLY A 303 24.03 12.50 1.43
N ASN A 304 23.73 12.08 2.65
CA ASN A 304 24.74 11.87 3.71
C ASN A 304 25.35 10.46 3.59
N GLN A 305 26.22 10.31 2.60
CA GLN A 305 26.79 9.02 2.23
C GLN A 305 27.58 8.34 3.39
N ALA A 306 28.34 9.11 4.15
CA ALA A 306 29.15 8.56 5.23
C ALA A 306 28.27 7.91 6.33
N ALA A 307 27.21 8.59 6.74
CA ALA A 307 26.26 8.06 7.70
C ALA A 307 25.46 6.86 7.14
N ALA A 308 25.13 6.87 5.85
CA ALA A 308 24.47 5.74 5.21
C ALA A 308 25.34 4.48 5.22
N ILE A 309 26.64 4.62 4.90
CA ILE A 309 27.61 3.51 4.93
C ILE A 309 27.72 2.94 6.34
N GLU A 310 27.90 3.80 7.35
CA GLU A 310 27.98 3.36 8.75
C GLU A 310 26.71 2.60 9.18
N ALA A 311 25.54 3.13 8.85
CA ALA A 311 24.25 2.50 9.19
C ALA A 311 24.08 1.14 8.52
N TYR A 312 24.40 1.00 7.22
CA TYR A 312 24.34 -0.29 6.54
C TYR A 312 25.35 -1.31 7.07
N ARG A 313 26.58 -0.87 7.40
CA ARG A 313 27.58 -1.75 8.02
C ARG A 313 27.14 -2.23 9.39
N ARG A 314 26.51 -1.38 10.22
CA ARG A 314 25.92 -1.79 11.49
C ARG A 314 24.79 -2.79 11.32
N ALA A 315 23.91 -2.55 10.35
CA ALA A 315 22.82 -3.50 10.02
C ALA A 315 23.38 -4.88 9.63
N ALA A 316 24.35 -4.93 8.70
CA ALA A 316 24.98 -6.15 8.24
C ALA A 316 25.80 -6.88 9.33
N ALA A 317 26.45 -6.13 10.23
CA ALA A 317 27.18 -6.72 11.35
C ALA A 317 26.26 -7.35 12.40
N LEU A 318 25.08 -6.76 12.65
CA LEU A 318 24.08 -7.28 13.58
C LEU A 318 23.30 -8.48 13.00
N ASP A 319 23.09 -8.47 11.70
CA ASP A 319 22.40 -9.55 10.98
C ASP A 319 23.10 -9.81 9.64
N PRO A 320 24.14 -10.68 9.63
CA PRO A 320 24.88 -10.99 8.40
C PRO A 320 24.05 -11.68 7.32
N ALA A 321 22.90 -12.26 7.65
CA ALA A 321 22.00 -12.90 6.72
C ALA A 321 21.01 -11.90 6.05
N ASN A 322 20.97 -10.66 6.50
CA ASN A 322 20.17 -9.59 5.91
C ASN A 322 20.74 -9.16 4.56
N GLY A 323 20.20 -9.70 3.49
CA GLY A 323 20.63 -9.42 2.11
C GLY A 323 20.43 -7.96 1.74
N GLU A 324 19.35 -7.32 2.22
CA GLU A 324 19.06 -5.92 1.92
C GLU A 324 20.14 -4.97 2.45
N ALA A 325 20.72 -5.24 3.63
CA ALA A 325 21.79 -4.43 4.20
C ALA A 325 23.07 -4.50 3.31
N TRP A 326 23.47 -5.71 2.92
CA TRP A 326 24.61 -5.93 2.05
C TRP A 326 24.41 -5.33 0.64
N TRP A 327 23.23 -5.57 0.05
CA TRP A 327 22.90 -4.99 -1.25
C TRP A 327 22.84 -3.47 -1.20
N SER A 328 22.26 -2.89 -0.16
CA SER A 328 22.20 -1.43 -0.01
C SER A 328 23.60 -0.80 0.06
N LEU A 329 24.53 -1.44 0.78
CA LEU A 329 25.93 -1.03 0.85
C LEU A 329 26.62 -1.14 -0.53
N ALA A 330 26.48 -2.28 -1.20
CA ALA A 330 27.04 -2.53 -2.52
C ALA A 330 26.47 -1.57 -3.59
N ASN A 331 25.18 -1.26 -3.51
CA ASN A 331 24.45 -0.43 -4.46
C ASN A 331 24.74 1.08 -4.31
N LEU A 332 25.47 1.52 -3.29
CA LEU A 332 26.03 2.87 -3.23
C LEU A 332 27.05 3.12 -4.34
N LYS A 333 27.69 2.04 -4.87
CA LYS A 333 28.65 2.04 -6.00
C LYS A 333 29.95 2.84 -5.76
N THR A 334 30.02 3.55 -4.66
CA THR A 334 31.18 4.33 -4.18
C THR A 334 31.94 3.58 -3.10
N VAL A 335 31.33 2.51 -2.55
CA VAL A 335 31.94 1.64 -1.55
C VAL A 335 32.54 0.43 -2.24
N LYS A 336 33.83 0.19 -2.04
CA LYS A 336 34.47 -1.08 -2.38
C LYS A 336 34.28 -2.04 -1.22
N LEU A 337 33.64 -3.18 -1.48
CA LEU A 337 33.52 -4.25 -0.49
C LEU A 337 34.85 -5.00 -0.38
N GLU A 338 35.25 -5.25 0.86
CA GLU A 338 36.56 -5.88 1.16
C GLU A 338 36.44 -7.41 1.12
N ARG A 339 37.57 -8.11 1.12
CA ARG A 339 37.60 -9.59 1.18
C ARG A 339 36.89 -10.14 2.43
N ALA A 340 36.94 -9.43 3.55
CA ALA A 340 36.22 -9.79 4.76
C ALA A 340 34.67 -9.72 4.57
N ASP A 341 34.18 -8.69 3.85
CA ASP A 341 32.77 -8.55 3.52
C ASP A 341 32.30 -9.72 2.65
N ILE A 342 33.10 -10.08 1.63
CA ILE A 342 32.82 -11.22 0.74
C ILE A 342 32.76 -12.53 1.56
N ALA A 343 33.72 -12.74 2.48
CA ALA A 343 33.73 -13.93 3.32
C ALA A 343 32.48 -13.99 4.22
N ALA A 344 32.07 -12.86 4.83
CA ALA A 344 30.88 -12.78 5.66
C ALA A 344 29.59 -13.08 4.86
N MET A 345 29.43 -12.47 3.68
CA MET A 345 28.29 -12.75 2.80
C MET A 345 28.24 -14.21 2.35
N ARG A 346 29.38 -14.80 1.99
CA ARG A 346 29.46 -16.23 1.61
C ARG A 346 29.08 -17.15 2.76
N ALA A 347 29.53 -16.86 3.98
CA ALA A 347 29.18 -17.63 5.17
C ALA A 347 27.69 -17.53 5.55
N ALA A 348 27.04 -16.45 5.16
CA ALA A 348 25.61 -16.22 5.41
C ALA A 348 24.70 -16.92 4.36
N LEU A 349 25.25 -17.35 3.22
CA LEU A 349 24.49 -18.10 2.23
C LEU A 349 24.11 -19.48 2.77
N PRO A 350 22.87 -19.94 2.60
CA PRO A 350 22.45 -21.29 3.01
C PRO A 350 23.16 -22.36 2.19
N HIS A 351 23.46 -23.50 2.84
CA HIS A 351 24.04 -24.69 2.19
C HIS A 351 22.98 -25.53 1.47
N ASP A 352 21.73 -25.48 1.94
CA ASP A 352 20.61 -26.25 1.45
C ASP A 352 19.66 -25.42 0.58
N ALA A 353 18.59 -26.04 0.09
CA ALA A 353 17.54 -25.35 -0.66
C ALA A 353 16.95 -24.20 0.14
N VAL A 354 16.79 -23.06 -0.52
CA VAL A 354 16.27 -21.83 0.09
C VAL A 354 14.76 -21.94 0.23
N GLY A 355 14.26 -21.81 1.47
CA GLY A 355 12.83 -21.66 1.71
C GLY A 355 12.33 -20.27 1.25
N ASP A 356 11.04 -20.17 0.94
CA ASP A 356 10.42 -18.96 0.38
C ASP A 356 10.62 -17.71 1.27
N ASP A 357 10.65 -17.90 2.58
CA ASP A 357 10.82 -16.85 3.58
C ASP A 357 12.18 -16.15 3.55
N ARG A 358 13.22 -16.80 3.00
CA ARG A 358 14.59 -16.29 2.88
C ARG A 358 15.08 -16.06 1.45
N ALA A 359 14.26 -16.42 0.47
CA ALA A 359 14.66 -16.37 -0.93
C ALA A 359 15.07 -14.97 -1.38
N GLU A 360 14.39 -13.92 -0.88
CA GLU A 360 14.71 -12.53 -1.20
C GLU A 360 16.06 -12.08 -0.62
N ASP A 361 16.35 -12.37 0.65
CA ASP A 361 17.64 -12.07 1.27
C ASP A 361 18.79 -12.77 0.56
N VAL A 362 18.59 -14.04 0.19
CA VAL A 362 19.60 -14.83 -0.55
C VAL A 362 19.85 -14.25 -1.94
N ALA A 363 18.79 -13.84 -2.64
CA ALA A 363 18.94 -13.16 -3.94
C ALA A 363 19.76 -11.87 -3.79
N GLN A 364 19.46 -11.04 -2.80
CA GLN A 364 20.16 -9.78 -2.53
C GLN A 364 21.62 -10.01 -2.13
N LEU A 365 21.93 -11.05 -1.33
CA LEU A 365 23.30 -11.47 -1.03
C LEU A 365 24.06 -11.83 -2.30
N HIS A 366 23.43 -12.55 -3.22
CA HIS A 366 24.04 -12.87 -4.50
C HIS A 366 24.31 -11.62 -5.35
N PHE A 367 23.39 -10.66 -5.40
CA PHE A 367 23.64 -9.37 -6.08
C PHE A 367 24.77 -8.58 -5.44
N ALA A 368 24.87 -8.55 -4.10
CA ALA A 368 25.95 -7.89 -3.38
C ALA A 368 27.30 -8.57 -3.65
N LEU A 369 27.36 -9.91 -3.63
CA LEU A 369 28.55 -10.68 -4.00
C LEU A 369 28.95 -10.44 -5.46
N GLY A 370 27.96 -10.46 -6.38
CA GLY A 370 28.18 -10.14 -7.78
C GLY A 370 28.87 -8.78 -7.96
N LYS A 371 28.40 -7.75 -7.23
CA LYS A 371 29.01 -6.41 -7.25
C LYS A 371 30.40 -6.40 -6.63
N ALA A 372 30.61 -7.10 -5.52
CA ALA A 372 31.92 -7.17 -4.88
C ALA A 372 32.95 -7.82 -5.79
N TYR A 373 32.63 -8.94 -6.43
CA TYR A 373 33.52 -9.59 -7.40
C TYR A 373 33.68 -8.75 -8.69
N GLU A 374 32.65 -8.04 -9.15
CA GLU A 374 32.77 -7.09 -10.26
C GLU A 374 33.80 -5.98 -9.96
N ASP A 375 33.82 -5.46 -8.74
CA ASP A 375 34.80 -4.47 -8.33
C ASP A 375 36.23 -5.06 -8.29
N LEU A 376 36.38 -6.28 -7.81
CA LEU A 376 37.65 -7.00 -7.84
C LEU A 376 38.12 -7.29 -9.27
N SER A 377 37.20 -7.52 -10.19
CA SER A 377 37.54 -7.84 -11.61
C SER A 377 38.20 -6.71 -12.35
N ARG A 378 38.30 -5.51 -11.79
CA ARG A 378 39.07 -4.39 -12.32
C ARG A 378 40.55 -4.64 -12.21
N ASP A 379 40.97 -5.29 -11.12
CA ASP A 379 42.37 -5.58 -10.83
C ASP A 379 42.74 -7.06 -11.09
N ASP A 380 41.74 -7.95 -11.05
CA ASP A 380 41.84 -9.41 -11.27
C ASP A 380 40.74 -9.88 -12.24
N PRO A 381 41.00 -9.98 -13.54
CA PRO A 381 40.02 -10.39 -14.54
C PRO A 381 39.33 -11.74 -14.26
N SER A 382 39.98 -12.66 -13.52
CA SER A 382 39.41 -13.95 -13.16
C SER A 382 38.18 -13.82 -12.24
N ALA A 383 38.06 -12.73 -11.52
CA ALA A 383 36.90 -12.44 -10.65
C ALA A 383 35.62 -12.13 -11.46
N ALA A 384 35.70 -11.85 -12.75
CA ALA A 384 34.54 -11.54 -13.59
C ALA A 384 33.60 -12.75 -13.72
N GLU A 385 34.15 -13.98 -13.81
CA GLU A 385 33.35 -15.20 -13.83
C GLU A 385 32.55 -15.38 -12.54
N SER A 386 33.19 -15.19 -11.38
CA SER A 386 32.52 -15.25 -10.08
C SER A 386 31.43 -14.16 -9.96
N ALA A 387 31.71 -12.94 -10.44
CA ALA A 387 30.75 -11.85 -10.47
C ALA A 387 29.50 -12.24 -11.29
N PHE A 388 29.71 -12.74 -12.52
CA PHE A 388 28.62 -13.16 -13.38
C PHE A 388 27.80 -14.32 -12.77
N ALA A 389 28.48 -15.33 -12.22
CA ALA A 389 27.82 -16.49 -11.60
C ALA A 389 26.93 -16.07 -10.43
N HIS A 390 27.38 -15.14 -9.59
CA HIS A 390 26.59 -14.60 -8.49
C HIS A 390 25.40 -13.77 -8.99
N TYR A 391 25.59 -12.87 -9.95
CA TYR A 391 24.49 -12.15 -10.58
C TYR A 391 23.46 -13.09 -11.21
N ALA A 392 23.91 -14.11 -11.95
CA ALA A 392 23.02 -15.10 -12.57
C ALA A 392 22.19 -15.87 -11.52
N ARG A 393 22.82 -16.28 -10.41
CA ARG A 393 22.12 -16.99 -9.33
C ARG A 393 21.10 -16.07 -8.64
N GLY A 394 21.46 -14.83 -8.31
CA GLY A 394 20.55 -13.85 -7.72
C GLY A 394 19.37 -13.54 -8.62
N ASN A 395 19.62 -13.36 -9.92
CA ASN A 395 18.57 -13.16 -10.93
C ASN A 395 17.63 -14.35 -11.05
N ALA A 396 18.15 -15.57 -11.13
CA ALA A 396 17.34 -16.79 -11.22
C ALA A 396 16.41 -16.95 -9.99
N LEU A 397 16.94 -16.71 -8.78
CA LEU A 397 16.13 -16.71 -7.56
C LEU A 397 15.04 -15.64 -7.61
N ARG A 398 15.39 -14.42 -7.99
CA ARG A 398 14.38 -13.34 -8.06
C ARG A 398 13.34 -13.63 -9.14
N ARG A 399 13.77 -14.14 -10.31
CA ARG A 399 12.85 -14.47 -11.42
C ARG A 399 11.83 -15.54 -11.02
N SER A 400 12.22 -16.54 -10.24
CA SER A 400 11.30 -17.60 -9.77
C SER A 400 10.19 -17.09 -8.82
N MET A 401 10.36 -15.91 -8.22
CA MET A 401 9.36 -15.28 -7.35
C MET A 401 8.40 -14.35 -8.10
N LEU A 402 8.58 -14.17 -9.43
CA LEU A 402 7.86 -13.18 -10.21
C LEU A 402 7.01 -13.85 -11.29
N ASP A 403 5.77 -13.37 -11.42
CA ASP A 403 4.92 -13.68 -12.57
C ASP A 403 5.19 -12.63 -13.66
N TYR A 404 5.97 -13.00 -14.68
CA TYR A 404 6.24 -12.19 -15.85
C TYR A 404 6.15 -13.03 -17.12
N ASP A 405 5.39 -12.52 -18.08
CA ASP A 405 5.21 -13.14 -19.41
C ASP A 405 5.60 -12.10 -20.47
N PRO A 406 6.72 -12.30 -21.21
CA PRO A 406 7.13 -11.41 -22.29
C PRO A 406 6.08 -11.20 -23.36
N ALA A 407 5.24 -12.23 -23.66
CA ALA A 407 4.20 -12.15 -24.66
C ALA A 407 3.14 -11.07 -24.36
N ARG A 408 2.90 -10.79 -23.08
CA ARG A 408 2.00 -9.69 -22.69
C ARG A 408 2.57 -8.32 -23.09
N THR A 409 3.88 -8.14 -22.96
CA THR A 409 4.56 -6.89 -23.39
C THR A 409 4.48 -6.72 -24.91
N ASP A 410 4.76 -7.79 -25.67
CA ASP A 410 4.69 -7.76 -27.13
C ASP A 410 3.27 -7.48 -27.61
N SER A 411 2.26 -8.15 -27.03
CA SER A 411 0.84 -7.90 -27.36
C SER A 411 0.44 -6.45 -27.08
N ALA A 412 0.85 -5.88 -25.95
CA ALA A 412 0.54 -4.49 -25.61
C ALA A 412 1.20 -3.52 -26.60
N VAL A 413 2.44 -3.79 -27.01
CA VAL A 413 3.16 -2.99 -28.02
C VAL A 413 2.45 -3.09 -29.38
N ASP A 414 2.07 -4.28 -29.83
CA ASP A 414 1.36 -4.47 -31.10
C ASP A 414 0.01 -3.72 -31.09
N GLN A 415 -0.72 -3.79 -29.99
CA GLN A 415 -1.99 -3.05 -29.82
C GLN A 415 -1.76 -1.53 -29.86
N ASN A 416 -0.73 -1.02 -29.18
CA ASN A 416 -0.38 0.40 -29.20
C ASN A 416 -0.01 0.86 -30.62
N ILE A 417 0.81 0.10 -31.34
CA ILE A 417 1.21 0.43 -32.71
C ILE A 417 -0.01 0.45 -33.64
N ALA A 418 -0.90 -0.52 -33.50
CA ALA A 418 -2.11 -0.59 -34.31
C ALA A 418 -3.09 0.56 -34.03
N LEU A 419 -3.18 1.02 -32.76
CA LEU A 419 -4.09 2.09 -32.35
C LEU A 419 -3.54 3.48 -32.72
N PHE A 420 -2.31 3.78 -32.32
CA PHE A 420 -1.74 5.13 -32.34
C PHE A 420 -1.11 5.48 -33.70
N THR A 421 -1.95 5.51 -34.76
CA THR A 421 -1.55 5.88 -36.12
C THR A 421 -1.58 7.40 -36.32
N PRO A 422 -0.98 7.94 -37.41
CA PRO A 422 -1.13 9.36 -37.75
C PRO A 422 -2.60 9.81 -37.81
N GLU A 423 -3.46 9.03 -38.44
CA GLU A 423 -4.89 9.33 -38.63
C GLU A 423 -5.63 9.36 -37.27
N PHE A 424 -5.21 8.49 -36.31
CA PHE A 424 -5.76 8.48 -34.94
C PHE A 424 -5.52 9.83 -34.25
N PHE A 425 -4.31 10.37 -34.34
CA PHE A 425 -3.96 11.65 -33.72
C PHE A 425 -4.54 12.84 -34.49
N GLU A 426 -4.56 12.81 -35.82
CA GLU A 426 -5.18 13.85 -36.65
C GLU A 426 -6.67 14.02 -36.33
N ALA A 427 -7.41 12.92 -36.20
CA ALA A 427 -8.83 12.93 -35.82
C ALA A 427 -9.08 13.49 -34.40
N ARG A 428 -8.05 13.56 -33.56
CA ARG A 428 -8.10 14.05 -32.16
C ARG A 428 -7.32 15.35 -31.95
N ALA A 429 -6.99 16.04 -33.04
CA ALA A 429 -6.29 17.31 -32.94
C ALA A 429 -7.04 18.31 -32.06
N GLY A 430 -6.36 18.92 -31.11
CA GLY A 430 -6.94 19.86 -30.15
C GLY A 430 -7.67 19.21 -28.95
N TRP A 431 -7.72 17.88 -28.86
CA TRP A 431 -8.22 17.20 -27.67
C TRP A 431 -7.21 17.24 -26.51
N GLY A 432 -7.65 16.81 -25.32
CA GLY A 432 -6.81 16.77 -24.14
C GLY A 432 -6.63 18.10 -23.44
N CYS A 433 -5.88 18.09 -22.33
CA CYS A 433 -5.51 19.29 -21.58
C CYS A 433 -4.31 19.96 -22.27
N GLN A 434 -4.44 21.25 -22.61
CA GLN A 434 -3.47 21.99 -23.40
C GLN A 434 -2.25 22.51 -22.60
N ALA A 435 -2.11 22.09 -21.33
CA ALA A 435 -0.97 22.45 -20.50
C ALA A 435 0.34 21.92 -21.10
N ALA A 436 1.38 22.74 -21.07
CA ALA A 436 2.71 22.42 -21.55
C ALA A 436 3.74 22.25 -20.41
N ASP A 437 3.25 22.24 -19.16
CA ASP A 437 4.09 22.15 -17.96
C ASP A 437 4.86 20.82 -17.82
N PRO A 438 4.26 19.64 -18.17
CA PRO A 438 4.90 18.37 -17.93
C PRO A 438 6.00 18.07 -18.95
N ILE A 439 7.12 17.55 -18.44
CA ILE A 439 8.22 16.99 -19.22
C ILE A 439 8.34 15.52 -18.81
N PHE A 440 7.98 14.61 -19.70
CA PHE A 440 8.10 13.17 -19.45
C PHE A 440 9.46 12.66 -19.92
N VAL A 441 10.27 12.10 -19.01
CA VAL A 441 11.53 11.43 -19.35
C VAL A 441 11.28 9.93 -19.29
N VAL A 442 11.19 9.32 -20.47
CA VAL A 442 10.89 7.89 -20.68
C VAL A 442 12.11 7.12 -21.15
N GLY A 443 12.01 5.80 -21.27
CA GLY A 443 13.07 4.90 -21.74
C GLY A 443 13.16 3.65 -20.88
N LEU A 444 14.29 2.95 -20.92
CA LEU A 444 14.53 1.86 -19.97
C LEU A 444 15.22 2.37 -18.69
N PRO A 445 15.05 1.67 -17.56
CA PRO A 445 15.93 1.85 -16.41
C PRO A 445 17.39 1.68 -16.82
N ARG A 446 18.29 2.51 -16.28
CA ARG A 446 19.74 2.49 -16.59
C ARG A 446 20.12 3.05 -17.97
N SER A 447 19.20 3.67 -18.69
CA SER A 447 19.46 4.37 -19.97
C SER A 447 20.11 5.76 -19.84
N GLY A 448 20.24 6.28 -18.62
CA GLY A 448 20.69 7.67 -18.39
C GLY A 448 19.56 8.65 -18.07
N SER A 449 18.32 8.19 -17.92
CA SER A 449 17.15 9.03 -17.65
C SER A 449 17.28 9.89 -16.38
N THR A 450 17.97 9.41 -15.33
CA THR A 450 18.27 10.22 -14.13
C THR A 450 19.28 11.35 -14.41
N LEU A 451 20.21 11.14 -15.33
CA LEU A 451 21.13 12.20 -15.78
C LEU A 451 20.34 13.30 -16.49
N VAL A 452 19.48 12.93 -17.43
CA VAL A 452 18.61 13.87 -18.15
C VAL A 452 17.74 14.67 -17.18
N GLU A 453 17.08 13.98 -16.24
CA GLU A 453 16.29 14.61 -15.18
C GLU A 453 17.13 15.61 -14.36
N GLN A 454 18.34 15.24 -13.96
CA GLN A 454 19.19 16.08 -13.13
C GLN A 454 19.69 17.32 -13.88
N ILE A 455 20.00 17.18 -15.17
CA ILE A 455 20.33 18.31 -16.06
C ILE A 455 19.16 19.28 -16.12
N LEU A 456 17.96 18.80 -16.45
CA LEU A 456 16.75 19.61 -16.55
C LEU A 456 16.39 20.27 -15.23
N ALA A 457 16.45 19.54 -14.11
CA ALA A 457 16.16 20.05 -12.78
C ALA A 457 17.15 21.12 -12.29
N SER A 458 18.29 21.28 -12.98
CA SER A 458 19.28 22.34 -12.69
C SER A 458 18.94 23.66 -13.37
N HIS A 459 17.97 23.69 -14.28
CA HIS A 459 17.45 24.88 -14.92
C HIS A 459 16.51 25.65 -13.98
N SER A 460 16.56 27.00 -14.00
CA SER A 460 15.77 27.86 -13.11
C SER A 460 14.25 27.75 -13.30
N GLN A 461 13.78 27.37 -14.50
CA GLN A 461 12.36 27.25 -14.85
C GLN A 461 11.81 25.81 -14.75
N ILE A 462 12.64 24.82 -14.43
CA ILE A 462 12.23 23.41 -14.44
C ILE A 462 12.39 22.81 -13.04
N GLU A 463 11.32 22.26 -12.51
CA GLU A 463 11.35 21.49 -11.25
C GLU A 463 11.59 20.00 -11.53
N GLY A 464 12.59 19.42 -10.90
CA GLY A 464 12.78 17.98 -10.87
C GLY A 464 11.94 17.35 -9.78
N THR A 465 11.05 16.44 -10.10
CA THR A 465 10.23 15.73 -9.12
C THR A 465 10.82 14.37 -8.76
N MET A 466 10.24 13.30 -9.25
CA MET A 466 10.68 11.92 -9.03
C MET A 466 10.08 10.99 -10.09
N GLU A 467 10.11 9.69 -9.86
CA GLU A 467 9.30 8.70 -10.60
C GLU A 467 7.86 8.79 -10.11
N LEU A 468 7.01 9.55 -10.86
CA LEU A 468 5.63 9.78 -10.49
C LEU A 468 4.76 8.58 -10.92
N PRO A 469 3.93 8.02 -10.04
CA PRO A 469 3.07 6.88 -10.37
C PRO A 469 1.79 7.30 -11.11
N ASP A 470 1.52 8.59 -11.24
CA ASP A 470 0.21 9.12 -11.56
C ASP A 470 -0.28 8.74 -12.96
N MET A 471 0.61 8.70 -13.96
CA MET A 471 0.25 8.23 -15.30
C MET A 471 -0.11 6.74 -15.29
N MET A 472 0.66 5.91 -14.57
CA MET A 472 0.37 4.49 -14.42
C MET A 472 -0.96 4.27 -13.71
N LEU A 473 -1.25 5.03 -12.65
CA LEU A 473 -2.54 4.93 -11.93
C LEU A 473 -3.74 5.31 -12.80
N ILE A 474 -3.58 6.28 -13.73
CA ILE A 474 -4.62 6.59 -14.72
C ILE A 474 -4.79 5.42 -15.69
N ALA A 475 -3.68 4.86 -16.20
CA ALA A 475 -3.72 3.71 -17.12
C ALA A 475 -4.32 2.47 -16.45
N ASP A 476 -3.95 2.16 -15.21
CA ASP A 476 -4.49 1.04 -14.42
C ASP A 476 -6.01 1.18 -14.21
N ARG A 477 -6.49 2.39 -13.95
CA ARG A 477 -7.93 2.63 -13.82
C ARG A 477 -8.68 2.48 -15.15
N LEU A 478 -8.08 2.86 -16.27
CA LEU A 478 -8.66 2.60 -17.59
C LEU A 478 -8.68 1.09 -17.88
N GLN A 479 -7.63 0.36 -17.48
CA GLN A 479 -7.61 -1.09 -17.59
C GLN A 479 -8.69 -1.75 -16.71
N ALA A 480 -8.91 -1.28 -15.49
CA ALA A 480 -9.96 -1.80 -14.62
C ALA A 480 -11.36 -1.73 -15.26
N ARG A 481 -11.67 -0.68 -16.04
CA ARG A 481 -12.93 -0.60 -16.78
C ARG A 481 -13.07 -1.70 -17.86
N VAL A 482 -11.95 -2.11 -18.45
CA VAL A 482 -11.92 -3.26 -19.37
C VAL A 482 -12.14 -4.56 -18.60
N ASP A 483 -11.48 -4.73 -17.47
CA ASP A 483 -11.60 -5.92 -16.62
C ASP A 483 -13.02 -6.09 -16.04
N GLU A 484 -13.73 -4.96 -15.80
CA GLU A 484 -15.14 -4.90 -15.41
C GLU A 484 -16.11 -5.18 -16.60
N GLY A 485 -15.59 -5.31 -17.83
CA GLY A 485 -16.35 -5.67 -19.02
C GLY A 485 -17.05 -4.50 -19.71
N GLU A 486 -16.69 -3.24 -19.44
CA GLU A 486 -17.22 -2.09 -20.17
C GLU A 486 -16.75 -2.07 -21.63
N PHE A 487 -15.54 -2.56 -21.90
CA PHE A 487 -14.92 -2.63 -23.22
C PHE A 487 -14.24 -3.98 -23.43
N PRO A 488 -14.11 -4.45 -24.68
CA PRO A 488 -13.47 -5.74 -24.97
C PRO A 488 -11.96 -5.73 -24.70
N ASP A 489 -11.30 -4.57 -24.88
CA ASP A 489 -9.87 -4.36 -24.68
C ASP A 489 -9.54 -2.89 -24.46
N LEU A 490 -8.32 -2.60 -24.03
CA LEU A 490 -7.84 -1.24 -23.76
C LEU A 490 -7.80 -0.36 -25.04
N PRO A 491 -7.34 -0.85 -26.21
CA PRO A 491 -7.43 -0.07 -27.44
C PRO A 491 -8.85 0.40 -27.79
N SER A 492 -9.84 -0.45 -27.65
CA SER A 492 -11.25 -0.10 -27.92
C SER A 492 -11.74 0.98 -26.94
N LEU A 493 -11.37 0.88 -25.66
CA LEU A 493 -11.67 1.92 -24.68
C LEU A 493 -11.01 3.24 -25.06
N LEU A 494 -9.68 3.24 -25.33
CA LEU A 494 -8.94 4.46 -25.68
C LEU A 494 -9.48 5.10 -26.98
N ALA A 495 -9.89 4.29 -27.96
CA ALA A 495 -10.52 4.78 -29.19
C ALA A 495 -11.87 5.44 -28.95
N ALA A 496 -12.62 4.99 -27.95
CA ALA A 496 -13.95 5.50 -27.59
C ALA A 496 -13.93 6.75 -26.71
N LEU A 497 -12.77 7.10 -26.08
CA LEU A 497 -12.67 8.31 -25.28
C LEU A 497 -13.00 9.55 -26.10
N GLY A 498 -13.87 10.42 -25.56
CA GLY A 498 -14.22 11.69 -26.17
C GLY A 498 -13.30 12.85 -25.75
N PRO A 499 -13.43 14.02 -26.41
CA PRO A 499 -12.56 15.18 -26.13
C PRO A 499 -12.63 15.66 -24.68
N ASP A 500 -13.83 15.65 -24.07
CA ASP A 500 -14.00 16.08 -22.69
C ASP A 500 -13.39 15.10 -21.69
N GLU A 501 -13.41 13.81 -21.99
CA GLU A 501 -12.80 12.79 -21.13
C GLU A 501 -11.27 12.85 -21.22
N CYS A 502 -10.72 12.99 -22.43
CA CYS A 502 -9.29 13.20 -22.63
C CYS A 502 -8.80 14.46 -21.87
N ARG A 503 -9.55 15.55 -21.95
CA ARG A 503 -9.23 16.78 -21.20
C ARG A 503 -9.24 16.55 -19.69
N ARG A 504 -10.30 15.92 -19.17
CA ARG A 504 -10.42 15.62 -17.71
C ARG A 504 -9.30 14.73 -17.20
N LEU A 505 -8.89 13.72 -17.97
CA LEU A 505 -7.76 12.86 -17.61
C LEU A 505 -6.44 13.63 -17.55
N GLY A 506 -6.22 14.58 -18.46
CA GLY A 506 -5.04 15.46 -18.43
C GLY A 506 -5.07 16.43 -17.26
N GLU A 507 -6.23 17.04 -16.97
CA GLU A 507 -6.41 17.90 -15.79
C GLU A 507 -6.23 17.12 -14.48
N GLU A 508 -6.76 15.91 -14.41
CA GLU A 508 -6.56 15.00 -13.27
C GLU A 508 -5.08 14.67 -13.06
N TYR A 509 -4.32 14.36 -14.11
CA TYR A 509 -2.89 14.12 -14.00
C TYR A 509 -2.17 15.33 -13.38
N LEU A 510 -2.47 16.55 -13.85
CA LEU A 510 -1.88 17.78 -13.32
C LEU A 510 -2.24 18.01 -11.85
N GLU A 511 -3.48 17.78 -11.47
CA GLU A 511 -3.92 17.93 -10.09
C GLU A 511 -3.28 16.93 -9.15
N ARG A 512 -3.23 15.65 -9.55
CA ARG A 512 -2.58 14.58 -8.76
C ARG A 512 -1.09 14.84 -8.56
N THR A 513 -0.40 15.29 -9.60
CA THR A 513 1.05 15.56 -9.52
C THR A 513 1.41 16.83 -8.74
N ARG A 514 0.45 17.71 -8.46
CA ARG A 514 0.67 18.97 -7.74
C ARG A 514 1.29 18.79 -6.36
N VAL A 515 0.92 17.74 -5.63
CA VAL A 515 1.47 17.42 -4.31
C VAL A 515 2.98 17.15 -4.35
N HIS A 516 3.51 16.72 -5.49
CA HIS A 516 4.94 16.43 -5.69
C HIS A 516 5.75 17.65 -6.10
N ARG A 517 5.09 18.71 -6.54
CA ARG A 517 5.71 19.98 -6.92
C ARG A 517 5.91 20.84 -5.65
N LYS A 518 7.15 21.23 -5.40
CA LYS A 518 7.56 21.98 -4.20
C LYS A 518 7.93 23.43 -4.51
N THR A 519 7.93 23.80 -5.78
CA THR A 519 8.29 25.13 -6.28
C THR A 519 7.19 25.64 -7.24
N ASP A 520 7.20 26.96 -7.51
CA ASP A 520 6.30 27.58 -8.50
C ASP A 520 6.94 27.65 -9.91
N ARG A 521 7.90 26.78 -10.21
CA ARG A 521 8.51 26.74 -11.53
C ARG A 521 7.48 26.37 -12.60
N PRO A 522 7.52 27.00 -13.79
CA PRO A 522 6.49 26.81 -14.80
C PRO A 522 6.47 25.40 -15.43
N ARG A 523 7.57 24.64 -15.33
CA ARG A 523 7.68 23.27 -15.85
C ARG A 523 8.13 22.31 -14.77
N PHE A 524 7.76 21.04 -14.92
CA PHE A 524 8.24 19.97 -14.04
C PHE A 524 8.55 18.69 -14.81
N VAL A 525 9.48 17.90 -14.29
CA VAL A 525 9.90 16.62 -14.88
C VAL A 525 9.21 15.47 -14.18
N ASP A 526 8.44 14.68 -14.91
CA ASP A 526 8.07 13.31 -14.53
C ASP A 526 9.08 12.35 -15.16
N LYS A 527 10.01 11.85 -14.36
CA LYS A 527 10.98 10.88 -14.82
C LYS A 527 10.56 9.48 -14.38
N MET A 528 9.65 8.88 -15.12
CA MET A 528 9.25 7.49 -14.98
C MET A 528 9.62 6.74 -16.27
N PRO A 529 10.72 5.98 -16.27
CA PRO A 529 11.19 5.31 -17.49
C PRO A 529 10.10 4.48 -18.17
N ASN A 530 9.34 3.71 -17.40
CA ASN A 530 8.28 2.82 -17.92
C ASN A 530 7.09 3.58 -18.56
N ASN A 531 6.99 4.90 -18.42
CA ASN A 531 5.99 5.68 -19.14
C ASN A 531 6.14 5.63 -20.66
N TRP A 532 7.23 5.00 -21.19
CA TRP A 532 7.32 4.71 -22.62
C TRP A 532 6.14 3.89 -23.13
N GLN A 533 5.57 3.02 -22.30
CA GLN A 533 4.36 2.24 -22.64
C GLN A 533 3.12 3.11 -22.79
N HIS A 534 3.10 4.26 -22.14
CA HIS A 534 1.96 5.18 -22.06
C HIS A 534 2.11 6.42 -22.95
N VAL A 535 3.12 6.50 -23.81
CA VAL A 535 3.36 7.69 -24.68
C VAL A 535 2.12 8.04 -25.52
N GLY A 536 1.42 7.05 -26.05
CA GLY A 536 0.17 7.28 -26.77
C GLY A 536 -0.91 7.94 -25.92
N LEU A 537 -1.15 7.42 -24.71
CA LEU A 537 -2.07 8.01 -23.74
C LEU A 537 -1.65 9.41 -23.31
N ILE A 538 -0.35 9.61 -23.04
CA ILE A 538 0.21 10.94 -22.72
C ILE A 538 -0.12 11.94 -23.83
N ARG A 539 0.11 11.56 -25.08
CA ARG A 539 -0.16 12.43 -26.22
C ARG A 539 -1.64 12.72 -26.44
N MET A 540 -2.53 11.78 -26.06
CA MET A 540 -3.99 11.99 -26.11
C MET A 540 -4.47 12.98 -25.04
N ILE A 541 -3.99 12.85 -23.79
CA ILE A 541 -4.54 13.62 -22.67
C ILE A 541 -3.75 14.91 -22.39
N LEU A 542 -2.47 14.97 -22.79
CA LEU A 542 -1.55 16.10 -22.62
C LEU A 542 -0.76 16.36 -23.92
N PRO A 543 -1.43 16.82 -25.00
CA PRO A 543 -0.83 16.91 -26.33
C PRO A 543 0.39 17.85 -26.41
N ASN A 544 0.49 18.83 -25.51
CA ASN A 544 1.57 19.81 -25.49
C ASN A 544 2.69 19.44 -24.49
N ALA A 545 2.61 18.31 -23.78
CA ALA A 545 3.68 17.84 -22.93
C ALA A 545 4.91 17.50 -23.74
N THR A 546 6.11 17.79 -23.20
CA THR A 546 7.36 17.38 -23.82
C THR A 546 7.66 15.93 -23.45
N VAL A 547 7.99 15.08 -24.45
CA VAL A 547 8.39 13.68 -24.22
C VAL A 547 9.87 13.53 -24.63
N ILE A 548 10.70 13.05 -23.71
CA ILE A 548 12.13 12.84 -23.90
C ILE A 548 12.41 11.34 -23.76
N ASP A 549 12.91 10.71 -24.82
CA ASP A 549 13.32 9.31 -24.86
C ASP A 549 14.82 9.22 -24.51
N ALA A 550 15.16 8.83 -23.29
CA ALA A 550 16.51 8.60 -22.84
C ALA A 550 16.97 7.20 -23.27
N ARG A 551 17.89 7.13 -24.23
CA ARG A 551 18.35 5.88 -24.85
C ARG A 551 19.85 5.66 -24.64
N ARG A 552 20.23 4.41 -24.47
CA ARG A 552 21.62 3.98 -24.28
C ARG A 552 21.88 2.71 -25.08
N HIS A 553 23.14 2.44 -25.42
CA HIS A 553 23.58 1.22 -26.12
C HIS A 553 22.90 -0.03 -25.51
N PRO A 554 22.25 -0.89 -26.33
CA PRO A 554 21.40 -1.99 -25.83
C PRO A 554 22.12 -2.90 -24.83
N LEU A 555 23.33 -3.38 -25.15
CA LEU A 555 24.09 -4.23 -24.21
C LEU A 555 24.45 -3.48 -22.92
N GLY A 556 24.81 -2.21 -23.02
CA GLY A 556 25.15 -1.39 -21.85
C GLY A 556 23.95 -1.14 -20.94
N CYS A 557 22.79 -0.84 -21.52
CA CYS A 557 21.55 -0.61 -20.80
C CYS A 557 21.03 -1.90 -20.15
N CYS A 558 20.82 -2.95 -20.95
CA CYS A 558 20.23 -4.21 -20.48
C CYS A 558 21.12 -4.90 -19.45
N PHE A 559 22.43 -5.01 -19.68
CA PHE A 559 23.34 -5.61 -18.70
C PHE A 559 23.41 -4.80 -17.41
N SER A 560 23.38 -3.45 -17.48
CA SER A 560 23.32 -2.61 -16.29
C SER A 560 21.98 -2.76 -15.54
N GLY A 561 20.89 -3.03 -16.24
CA GLY A 561 19.58 -3.39 -15.65
C GLY A 561 19.61 -4.76 -14.99
N TRP A 562 20.11 -5.77 -15.67
CA TRP A 562 20.22 -7.14 -15.18
C TRP A 562 21.10 -7.28 -13.92
N LYS A 563 22.17 -6.50 -13.79
CA LYS A 563 23.00 -6.43 -12.57
C LYS A 563 22.34 -5.67 -11.42
N GLN A 564 21.20 -5.05 -11.62
CA GLN A 564 20.55 -4.22 -10.64
C GLN A 564 19.39 -4.98 -9.97
N TYR A 565 19.49 -5.22 -8.67
CA TYR A 565 18.31 -5.65 -7.92
C TYR A 565 17.36 -4.46 -7.76
N PHE A 566 16.17 -4.56 -8.33
CA PHE A 566 15.10 -3.59 -8.18
C PHE A 566 14.13 -4.07 -7.10
N ALA A 567 13.87 -3.24 -6.10
CA ALA A 567 12.97 -3.61 -4.99
C ALA A 567 11.53 -3.87 -5.46
N ARG A 568 11.07 -3.07 -6.45
CA ARG A 568 9.73 -3.17 -7.05
C ARG A 568 9.78 -2.79 -8.54
N GLY A 569 8.79 -3.27 -9.28
CA GLY A 569 8.74 -3.06 -10.72
C GLY A 569 9.87 -3.81 -11.45
N GLN A 570 10.08 -3.52 -12.69
CA GLN A 570 11.18 -4.03 -13.53
C GLN A 570 11.26 -5.57 -13.57
N VAL A 571 10.10 -6.25 -13.56
CA VAL A 571 9.99 -7.73 -13.49
C VAL A 571 10.69 -8.43 -14.66
N PHE A 572 10.80 -7.76 -15.79
CA PHE A 572 11.48 -8.20 -17.01
C PHE A 572 13.01 -8.22 -16.92
N SER A 573 13.60 -7.63 -15.88
CA SER A 573 15.05 -7.39 -15.82
C SER A 573 15.88 -8.55 -15.27
N TYR A 574 15.24 -9.62 -14.81
CA TYR A 574 15.91 -10.72 -14.11
C TYR A 574 16.28 -11.90 -15.00
N ASP A 575 16.08 -11.81 -16.31
CA ASP A 575 16.58 -12.74 -17.31
C ASP A 575 17.19 -11.96 -18.48
N LEU A 576 18.33 -12.46 -19.03
CA LEU A 576 19.05 -11.78 -20.11
C LEU A 576 18.26 -11.75 -21.43
N SER A 577 17.51 -12.79 -21.72
CA SER A 577 16.69 -12.85 -22.93
C SER A 577 15.45 -11.95 -22.75
N GLU A 578 14.79 -12.02 -21.59
CA GLU A 578 13.59 -11.22 -21.31
C GLU A 578 13.88 -9.71 -21.36
N ILE A 579 14.98 -9.25 -20.75
CA ILE A 579 15.35 -7.83 -20.80
C ILE A 579 15.74 -7.39 -22.22
N GLY A 580 16.34 -8.29 -23.01
CA GLY A 580 16.63 -8.04 -24.41
C GLY A 580 15.35 -7.89 -25.25
N HIS A 581 14.39 -8.78 -25.11
CA HIS A 581 13.08 -8.70 -25.74
C HIS A 581 12.32 -7.43 -25.33
N TYR A 582 12.32 -7.11 -24.04
CA TYR A 582 11.70 -5.88 -23.55
C TYR A 582 12.32 -4.61 -24.14
N TYR A 583 13.65 -4.59 -24.29
CA TYR A 583 14.35 -3.49 -24.98
C TYR A 583 13.93 -3.40 -26.46
N ALA A 584 13.82 -4.52 -27.14
CA ALA A 584 13.41 -4.57 -28.54
C ALA A 584 11.95 -4.08 -28.71
N ALA A 585 11.05 -4.51 -27.84
CA ALA A 585 9.66 -4.06 -27.82
C ALA A 585 9.55 -2.54 -27.59
N TYR A 586 10.31 -2.00 -26.64
CA TYR A 586 10.40 -0.56 -26.41
C TYR A 586 10.86 0.22 -27.63
N VAL A 587 11.96 -0.22 -28.28
CA VAL A 587 12.48 0.46 -29.49
C VAL A 587 11.48 0.43 -30.62
N ARG A 588 10.80 -0.72 -30.82
CA ARG A 588 9.74 -0.90 -31.84
C ARG A 588 8.57 0.06 -31.60
N GLN A 589 8.11 0.21 -30.37
CA GLN A 589 7.02 1.15 -30.05
C GLN A 589 7.44 2.61 -30.25
N MET A 590 8.65 2.99 -29.80
CA MET A 590 9.14 4.36 -29.97
C MET A 590 9.35 4.72 -31.44
N ALA A 591 9.81 3.78 -32.28
CA ALA A 591 9.90 3.98 -33.72
C ALA A 591 8.54 4.19 -34.39
N ALA A 592 7.51 3.48 -33.93
CA ALA A 592 6.15 3.71 -34.39
C ALA A 592 5.64 5.12 -34.02
N PHE A 593 5.95 5.61 -32.83
CA PHE A 593 5.63 7.01 -32.46
C PHE A 593 6.40 8.04 -33.25
N ASP A 594 7.69 7.79 -33.57
CA ASP A 594 8.45 8.68 -34.49
C ASP A 594 7.78 8.80 -35.85
N SER A 595 7.17 7.70 -36.34
CA SER A 595 6.45 7.66 -37.62
C SER A 595 5.05 8.29 -37.51
N ALA A 596 4.33 8.04 -36.41
CA ALA A 596 2.96 8.53 -36.21
C ALA A 596 2.91 10.04 -35.88
N LEU A 597 3.89 10.55 -35.16
CA LEU A 597 4.01 11.93 -34.69
C LEU A 597 5.44 12.44 -34.86
N PRO A 598 5.92 12.73 -36.08
CA PRO A 598 7.28 13.18 -36.30
C PRO A 598 7.65 14.42 -35.46
N GLY A 599 8.75 14.33 -34.74
CA GLY A 599 9.25 15.40 -33.86
C GLY A 599 8.54 15.55 -32.53
N ALA A 600 7.57 14.70 -32.20
CA ALA A 600 6.86 14.74 -30.90
C ALA A 600 7.68 14.15 -29.75
N VAL A 601 8.68 13.34 -30.03
CA VAL A 601 9.60 12.76 -29.06
C VAL A 601 11.03 13.23 -29.33
N HIS A 602 11.65 13.84 -28.34
CA HIS A 602 13.07 14.20 -28.40
C HIS A 602 13.93 13.06 -27.86
N ARG A 603 14.84 12.54 -28.68
CA ARG A 603 15.72 11.42 -28.28
C ARG A 603 17.07 11.94 -27.76
N VAL A 604 17.45 11.47 -26.58
CA VAL A 604 18.74 11.72 -25.96
C VAL A 604 19.53 10.41 -25.92
N ILE A 605 20.62 10.35 -26.72
CA ILE A 605 21.51 9.21 -26.72
C ILE A 605 22.59 9.42 -25.64
N TYR A 606 22.71 8.48 -24.71
CA TYR A 606 23.62 8.59 -23.57
C TYR A 606 25.06 8.74 -23.97
N GLU A 607 25.52 8.01 -24.99
CA GLU A 607 26.88 8.04 -25.51
C GLU A 607 27.19 9.41 -26.12
N GLU A 608 26.26 10.02 -26.82
CA GLU A 608 26.43 11.38 -27.41
C GLU A 608 26.42 12.44 -26.29
N MET A 609 25.57 12.29 -25.28
CA MET A 609 25.55 13.15 -24.09
C MET A 609 26.90 13.13 -23.36
N VAL A 610 27.56 11.96 -23.31
CA VAL A 610 28.92 11.82 -22.73
C VAL A 610 29.99 12.44 -23.62
N ALA A 611 29.88 12.27 -24.94
CA ALA A 611 30.87 12.74 -25.90
C ALA A 611 30.81 14.26 -26.11
N ASP A 612 29.61 14.83 -26.23
CA ASP A 612 29.37 16.27 -26.40
C ASP A 612 28.28 16.78 -25.45
N THR A 613 28.63 16.86 -24.17
CA THR A 613 27.67 17.30 -23.13
C THR A 613 27.09 18.69 -23.44
N LEU A 614 27.89 19.63 -23.93
CA LEU A 614 27.43 21.01 -24.20
C LEU A 614 26.39 21.05 -25.33
N GLY A 615 26.71 20.39 -26.46
CA GLY A 615 25.80 20.34 -27.61
C GLY A 615 24.48 19.62 -27.26
N GLN A 616 24.59 18.48 -26.60
CA GLN A 616 23.40 17.69 -26.21
C GLN A 616 22.52 18.39 -25.16
N VAL A 617 23.12 19.12 -24.20
CA VAL A 617 22.36 19.92 -23.22
C VAL A 617 21.62 21.07 -23.90
N ARG A 618 22.26 21.74 -24.89
CA ARG A 618 21.58 22.78 -25.67
C ARG A 618 20.40 22.23 -26.46
N ALA A 619 20.60 21.15 -27.18
CA ALA A 619 19.51 20.50 -27.93
C ALA A 619 18.38 20.05 -27.06
N LEU A 620 18.69 19.51 -25.85
CA LEU A 620 17.67 19.10 -24.85
C LEU A 620 16.88 20.31 -24.36
N LEU A 621 17.51 21.43 -24.03
CA LEU A 621 16.82 22.64 -23.55
C LEU A 621 16.01 23.32 -24.67
N ASP A 622 16.51 23.31 -25.90
CA ASP A 622 15.76 23.79 -27.07
C ASP A 622 14.49 22.95 -27.30
N ALA A 623 14.57 21.62 -27.18
CA ALA A 623 13.42 20.72 -27.30
C ALA A 623 12.37 20.95 -26.20
N VAL A 624 12.80 21.34 -25.01
CA VAL A 624 11.91 21.73 -23.91
C VAL A 624 11.35 23.14 -24.11
N GLY A 625 11.96 23.97 -24.94
CA GLY A 625 11.57 25.36 -25.21
C GLY A 625 11.97 26.32 -24.07
N VAL A 626 13.17 26.14 -23.49
CA VAL A 626 13.74 27.02 -22.47
C VAL A 626 15.15 27.48 -22.88
N PRO A 627 15.60 28.69 -22.47
CA PRO A 627 16.93 29.17 -22.81
C PRO A 627 18.02 28.34 -22.15
N PHE A 628 19.21 28.32 -22.74
CA PHE A 628 20.35 27.65 -22.15
C PHE A 628 20.85 28.32 -20.88
N GLU A 629 21.08 27.48 -19.84
CA GLU A 629 21.67 27.89 -18.56
C GLU A 629 22.91 27.05 -18.24
N GLU A 630 24.04 27.70 -17.86
CA GLU A 630 25.27 27.00 -17.48
C GLU A 630 25.13 26.04 -16.30
N ASN A 631 24.18 26.29 -15.40
CA ASN A 631 23.88 25.42 -14.26
C ASN A 631 23.52 24.00 -14.72
N CYS A 632 22.92 23.84 -15.88
CA CYS A 632 22.60 22.54 -16.48
C CYS A 632 23.85 21.71 -16.80
N LEU A 633 24.99 22.36 -17.09
CA LEU A 633 26.28 21.68 -17.28
C LEU A 633 26.91 21.26 -15.95
N ALA A 634 26.55 21.92 -14.84
CA ALA A 634 27.05 21.63 -13.51
C ALA A 634 26.01 20.89 -12.66
N PHE A 635 25.18 20.05 -13.28
CA PHE A 635 24.03 19.34 -12.70
C PHE A 635 24.38 18.57 -11.41
N TRP A 636 25.60 18.09 -11.23
CA TRP A 636 26.04 17.38 -10.03
C TRP A 636 26.08 18.26 -8.76
N ARG A 637 26.03 19.60 -8.91
CA ARG A 637 25.94 20.55 -7.81
C ARG A 637 24.50 20.69 -7.26
N ASN A 638 23.51 20.23 -8.01
CA ASN A 638 22.14 20.25 -7.59
C ASN A 638 21.90 19.23 -6.45
N ARG A 639 21.50 19.74 -5.30
CA ARG A 639 21.36 18.96 -4.05
C ARG A 639 19.97 18.43 -3.78
N ARG A 640 19.09 18.45 -4.78
CA ARG A 640 17.75 17.85 -4.62
C ARG A 640 17.84 16.37 -4.20
N ALA A 641 16.81 15.86 -3.52
CA ALA A 641 16.69 14.44 -3.21
C ALA A 641 16.50 13.63 -4.50
N VAL A 642 17.32 12.59 -4.72
CA VAL A 642 17.23 11.68 -5.88
C VAL A 642 16.99 10.27 -5.37
N ARG A 643 15.85 9.69 -5.75
CA ARG A 643 15.38 8.36 -5.27
C ARG A 643 15.47 7.31 -6.37
N THR A 644 16.66 7.12 -6.95
CA THR A 644 16.88 6.13 -8.01
C THR A 644 18.12 5.30 -7.76
N ALA A 645 18.27 4.18 -8.47
CA ALA A 645 19.48 3.35 -8.46
C ALA A 645 20.74 4.09 -8.98
N SER A 646 20.57 5.29 -9.58
CA SER A 646 21.64 6.13 -10.12
C SER A 646 21.90 7.39 -9.29
N SER A 647 21.32 7.51 -8.08
CA SER A 647 21.39 8.72 -7.25
C SER A 647 22.82 9.21 -7.01
N GLU A 648 23.74 8.31 -6.67
CA GLU A 648 25.12 8.67 -6.39
C GLU A 648 25.91 9.01 -7.66
N GLN A 649 25.55 8.42 -8.80
CA GLN A 649 26.21 8.67 -10.09
C GLN A 649 25.96 10.08 -10.61
N VAL A 650 24.77 10.62 -10.41
CA VAL A 650 24.42 11.99 -10.88
C VAL A 650 24.89 13.10 -9.94
N ARG A 651 25.53 12.75 -8.83
CA ARG A 651 26.18 13.68 -7.89
C ARG A 651 27.67 13.92 -8.24
N GLN A 652 28.11 13.37 -9.35
CA GLN A 652 29.46 13.51 -9.85
C GLN A 652 29.42 14.00 -11.33
N PRO A 653 30.49 14.64 -11.83
CA PRO A 653 30.61 14.92 -13.24
C PRO A 653 30.47 13.68 -14.12
N ILE A 654 30.07 13.85 -15.36
CA ILE A 654 29.97 12.75 -16.33
C ILE A 654 31.32 12.04 -16.44
N TYR A 655 31.29 10.70 -16.42
CA TYR A 655 32.47 9.85 -16.56
C TYR A 655 32.23 8.78 -17.63
N THR A 656 33.34 8.42 -18.34
CA THR A 656 33.26 7.52 -19.49
C THR A 656 33.28 6.03 -19.17
N ASP A 657 33.76 5.65 -17.97
CA ASP A 657 33.89 4.23 -17.55
C ASP A 657 32.62 3.41 -17.68
N ALA A 658 31.46 4.07 -17.60
CA ALA A 658 30.16 3.39 -17.68
C ALA A 658 29.85 2.86 -19.09
N LEU A 659 30.45 3.40 -20.13
CA LEU A 659 30.15 3.07 -21.54
C LEU A 659 30.47 1.61 -21.86
N GLU A 660 31.60 1.11 -21.37
CA GLU A 660 32.18 -0.16 -21.79
C GLU A 660 32.20 -1.26 -20.73
N GLN A 661 31.56 -1.04 -19.58
CA GLN A 661 31.57 -2.02 -18.47
C GLN A 661 31.05 -3.43 -18.86
N TRP A 662 30.10 -3.52 -19.77
CA TRP A 662 29.56 -4.77 -20.27
C TRP A 662 30.58 -5.61 -21.05
N LYS A 663 31.60 -5.00 -21.66
CA LYS A 663 32.63 -5.71 -22.46
C LYS A 663 33.41 -6.75 -21.66
N ARG A 664 33.60 -6.51 -20.35
CA ARG A 664 34.27 -7.48 -19.45
C ARG A 664 33.45 -8.76 -19.25
N PHE A 665 32.18 -8.72 -19.56
CA PHE A 665 31.23 -9.83 -19.39
C PHE A 665 30.72 -10.36 -20.73
N GLU A 666 31.28 -9.91 -21.82
CA GLU A 666 30.82 -10.20 -23.19
C GLU A 666 30.68 -11.69 -23.50
N LEU A 667 31.56 -12.53 -22.94
CA LEU A 667 31.54 -13.97 -23.11
C LEU A 667 30.23 -14.65 -22.63
N TRP A 668 29.54 -14.04 -21.66
CA TRP A 668 28.33 -14.59 -21.08
C TRP A 668 27.05 -13.92 -21.58
N LEU A 669 27.15 -12.89 -22.44
CA LEU A 669 26.00 -12.13 -22.94
C LEU A 669 25.34 -12.73 -24.19
N GLY A 670 25.64 -13.97 -24.54
CA GLY A 670 25.07 -14.67 -25.69
C GLY A 670 23.53 -14.61 -25.75
N PRO A 671 22.78 -14.97 -24.66
CA PRO A 671 21.34 -14.88 -24.64
C PRO A 671 20.80 -13.48 -24.88
N LEU A 672 21.42 -12.44 -24.29
CA LEU A 672 21.04 -11.05 -24.49
C LEU A 672 21.28 -10.60 -25.94
N ARG A 673 22.44 -10.97 -26.53
CA ARG A 673 22.74 -10.65 -27.94
C ARG A 673 21.73 -11.27 -28.89
N ALA A 674 21.35 -12.52 -28.64
CA ALA A 674 20.36 -13.23 -29.46
C ALA A 674 18.98 -12.54 -29.38
N ALA A 675 18.56 -12.11 -28.20
CA ALA A 675 17.28 -11.42 -27.99
C ALA A 675 17.24 -10.02 -28.62
N LEU A 676 18.37 -9.29 -28.60
CA LEU A 676 18.47 -7.95 -29.22
C LEU A 676 18.57 -8.01 -30.74
N GLY A 677 19.23 -9.06 -31.31
CA GLY A 677 19.32 -9.30 -32.74
C GLY A 677 19.80 -8.08 -33.53
N PRO A 678 19.11 -7.69 -34.62
CA PRO A 678 19.51 -6.62 -35.52
C PRO A 678 19.63 -5.23 -34.88
N LEU A 679 19.02 -5.02 -33.70
CA LEU A 679 19.14 -3.72 -33.00
C LEU A 679 20.56 -3.36 -32.62
N LEU A 680 21.41 -4.35 -32.42
CA LEU A 680 22.81 -4.13 -32.08
C LEU A 680 23.62 -3.48 -33.24
N GLU A 681 23.23 -3.82 -34.48
CA GLU A 681 23.93 -3.31 -35.69
C GLU A 681 23.40 -1.94 -36.11
N ARG A 682 22.17 -1.61 -35.75
CA ARG A 682 21.49 -0.36 -36.15
C ARG A 682 21.61 0.77 -35.14
N TYR A 683 21.93 0.45 -33.87
CA TYR A 683 22.06 1.48 -32.84
C TYR A 683 23.14 2.53 -33.22
N PRO A 684 22.89 3.85 -33.04
CA PRO A 684 21.73 4.49 -32.39
C PRO A 684 20.54 4.81 -33.32
N GLU A 685 20.57 4.43 -34.57
CA GLU A 685 19.54 4.75 -35.55
C GLU A 685 18.18 4.12 -35.16
N PRO A 686 17.04 4.77 -35.48
CA PRO A 686 15.70 4.17 -35.32
C PRO A 686 15.57 2.94 -36.25
N VAL A 687 14.83 1.96 -35.79
CA VAL A 687 14.59 0.69 -36.50
C VAL A 687 13.53 0.87 -37.57
#